data_edd43e25ee14e945005f45c30c9b37bb
#
_entry.id   edd43e25ee14e945005f45c30c9b37bb
#
_cell.length_a   1.000
_cell.length_b   1.000
_cell.length_c   1.000
_cell.angle_alpha   90.00
_cell.angle_beta   90.00
_cell.angle_gamma   90.00
#
_symmetry.space_group_name_H-M   'P 1'
#
loop_
_entity.id
_entity.type
_entity.pdbx_description
1 polymer ?
#
loop_
_entity_poly.entity_id
_entity_poly.type
_entity_poly.pdbx_seq_one_letter_code
_entity_poly.pdbx_strand_id
1 'polypeptide(L)'
;MRAAAFFFGLRSGGPVALCALWLLNGATPAHARITSITYITSQPYGTQSFGSVGQYQELDGTATGELDPGEPLNAIITDIKLAPRVHGKVRYSFTFSILMPVDLSKSNRTLLYDIVNRGNKVVTNWNTVIANPPAYGDGFLENQGYILVWSGWEGDLLTAANRIQLYPPLAKNLDGSSITGRIVTEYDLTAASSFVPLGGGPFAGSNGRDYDPLSLDNHNSSAILTQRVHETDPKVTIPNSQWDFAPCTAAQLTVLPTDPPQICVNMLNGGMFDPNHIYELTYTAKDPLVQGIGLAAIRDFISFLRYGSSNVTNPLEGAADYALMHGTSQSGRMARTFLDLGFNEDEQHRQVVDGLNPHIGSIRIEINTRFAQPIRGPGLQHEEKIITANADAPFTYGDSFDPISGTKGGLLDRCSQSNTCPKIFHTNTDTEYWQGAMSLDTTDAKGHDLVIPANVRIYHFASAQHGGFSPVSPVPTSTGICEYLPNVNPYVYQQRALLVALQQWVANGTAPPASRYARISDRTLLPPNGVGFPNMAFPTGIAAYPTVVFTGLYNTRNLLFWGPKFDADDESGILREPPVVTDLAYNILQPAVDADGNDIDGVRSTTLQAPLGTYMGWNYRAAGYGEGDLCDLTGSFIPFAGTQAQRTANGDPRLSLHERYGDNAGYVAVVTAAANNLVSERLLLPDDATSIINNAKSVTIP
;
A
#
# COMPACT_ATOMS: atom_id res chain seq x y z
N MET A 1 53.65 -7.81 -50.54
CA MET A 1 55.07 -7.79 -50.96
C MET A 1 55.91 -7.57 -49.70
N ARG A 2 56.81 -8.55 -49.45
CA ARG A 2 58.08 -8.52 -48.68
C ARG A 2 58.07 -7.79 -47.31
N ALA A 3 58.06 -8.45 -46.17
CA ALA A 3 59.13 -9.29 -45.56
C ALA A 3 60.48 -8.61 -45.42
N ALA A 4 60.91 -8.37 -44.19
CA ALA A 4 62.29 -8.62 -43.75
C ALA A 4 62.38 -8.56 -42.21
N ALA A 5 62.77 -9.65 -41.63
CA ALA A 5 63.27 -9.79 -40.28
C ALA A 5 64.77 -9.46 -40.26
N PHE A 6 65.34 -9.03 -39.12
CA PHE A 6 66.72 -9.40 -38.73
C PHE A 6 66.92 -9.41 -37.21
N PHE A 7 67.74 -10.26 -36.83
CA PHE A 7 68.07 -10.89 -35.52
C PHE A 7 69.22 -10.18 -34.75
N PHE A 8 69.33 -10.54 -33.49
CA PHE A 8 70.52 -10.70 -32.59
C PHE A 8 70.94 -9.53 -31.69
N GLY A 9 71.05 -9.92 -30.41
CA GLY A 9 72.02 -9.40 -29.47
C GLY A 9 71.71 -9.61 -27.99
N LEU A 10 72.08 -10.80 -27.48
CA LEU A 10 72.17 -11.02 -26.02
C LEU A 10 73.32 -10.16 -25.45
N ARG A 11 73.10 -9.56 -24.27
CA ARG A 11 74.09 -9.54 -23.19
C ARG A 11 73.47 -9.35 -21.81
N SER A 12 73.93 -10.16 -20.90
CA SER A 12 73.66 -10.34 -19.50
C SER A 12 74.03 -9.14 -18.63
N GLY A 13 73.23 -8.92 -17.56
CA GLY A 13 73.60 -8.03 -16.47
C GLY A 13 72.37 -7.75 -15.58
N GLY A 14 72.18 -8.58 -14.52
CA GLY A 14 71.13 -8.31 -13.56
C GLY A 14 71.46 -7.15 -12.62
N PRO A 15 70.48 -6.54 -12.07
CA PRO A 15 70.43 -6.35 -10.64
C PRO A 15 69.09 -6.78 -10.01
N VAL A 16 69.20 -7.23 -8.80
CA VAL A 16 68.17 -7.60 -7.84
C VAL A 16 67.11 -6.50 -7.76
N ALA A 17 65.91 -6.82 -8.22
CA ALA A 17 64.71 -5.99 -7.96
C ALA A 17 64.08 -6.42 -6.63
N LEU A 18 64.19 -5.60 -5.60
CA LEU A 18 63.36 -5.64 -4.41
C LEU A 18 61.90 -5.49 -4.83
N CYS A 19 61.15 -6.59 -4.78
CA CYS A 19 59.67 -6.55 -4.77
C CYS A 19 59.23 -5.97 -3.44
N ALA A 20 58.94 -4.65 -3.43
CA ALA A 20 58.14 -4.07 -2.38
C ALA A 20 56.69 -4.59 -2.55
N LEU A 21 56.29 -5.55 -1.76
CA LEU A 21 54.90 -5.92 -1.57
C LEU A 21 54.20 -4.68 -0.92
N TRP A 22 53.55 -3.90 -1.72
CA TRP A 22 52.49 -3.04 -1.23
C TRP A 22 51.35 -3.95 -0.79
N LEU A 23 51.22 -4.19 0.51
CA LEU A 23 50.00 -4.62 1.14
C LEU A 23 49.01 -3.47 0.92
N LEU A 24 48.26 -3.52 -0.19
CA LEU A 24 46.97 -2.86 -0.30
C LEU A 24 46.09 -3.47 0.81
N ASN A 25 46.07 -2.83 1.96
CA ASN A 25 44.94 -2.94 2.86
C ASN A 25 43.74 -2.40 2.05
N GLY A 26 43.14 -3.25 1.26
CA GLY A 26 41.84 -3.04 0.72
C GLY A 26 40.90 -2.89 1.93
N ALA A 27 40.59 -1.65 2.31
CA ALA A 27 39.42 -1.42 3.12
C ALA A 27 38.27 -2.09 2.36
N THR A 28 37.76 -3.19 2.86
CA THR A 28 36.53 -3.79 2.35
C THR A 28 35.50 -2.66 2.36
N PRO A 29 34.84 -2.38 1.25
CA PRO A 29 33.77 -1.36 1.24
C PRO A 29 32.84 -1.69 2.41
N ALA A 30 32.57 -0.69 3.23
CA ALA A 30 31.67 -0.88 4.36
C ALA A 30 30.25 -0.87 3.81
N HIS A 31 29.69 -2.05 3.61
CA HIS A 31 28.32 -2.23 3.13
C HIS A 31 27.31 -1.77 4.17
N ALA A 32 26.10 -1.35 3.74
CA ALA A 32 24.93 -1.15 4.61
C ALA A 32 24.68 -2.44 5.38
N ARG A 33 24.38 -2.31 6.66
CA ARG A 33 24.25 -3.49 7.50
C ARG A 33 23.44 -3.20 8.76
N ILE A 34 22.79 -4.24 9.23
CA ILE A 34 22.31 -4.28 10.60
C ILE A 34 23.55 -4.41 11.52
N THR A 35 23.70 -3.45 12.42
CA THR A 35 24.87 -3.34 13.32
C THR A 35 24.57 -3.85 14.71
N SER A 36 23.29 -3.90 15.11
CA SER A 36 22.87 -4.49 16.38
C SER A 36 21.41 -4.89 16.33
N ILE A 37 21.07 -5.92 17.11
CA ILE A 37 19.71 -6.31 17.46
C ILE A 37 19.63 -6.40 18.97
N THR A 38 18.56 -5.81 19.54
CA THR A 38 18.23 -5.92 20.96
C THR A 38 16.82 -6.48 21.07
N TYR A 39 16.66 -7.63 21.70
CA TYR A 39 15.35 -8.21 21.97
C TYR A 39 14.74 -7.56 23.19
N ILE A 40 13.45 -7.16 23.08
CA ILE A 40 12.63 -6.62 24.16
C ILE A 40 11.83 -7.75 24.77
N THR A 41 11.25 -8.61 23.94
CA THR A 41 10.51 -9.80 24.35
C THR A 41 10.93 -11.03 23.55
N SER A 42 10.81 -12.19 24.17
CA SER A 42 10.89 -13.50 23.54
C SER A 42 9.89 -14.39 24.27
N GLN A 43 8.78 -14.70 23.63
CA GLN A 43 7.66 -15.38 24.29
C GLN A 43 6.99 -16.42 23.39
N PRO A 44 6.39 -17.47 23.96
CA PRO A 44 5.55 -18.40 23.22
C PRO A 44 4.36 -17.67 22.59
N TYR A 45 4.05 -17.98 21.34
CA TYR A 45 2.84 -17.49 20.66
C TYR A 45 1.64 -18.37 21.04
N GLY A 46 1.04 -18.07 22.18
CA GLY A 46 0.01 -18.91 22.77
C GLY A 46 0.53 -20.24 23.30
N THR A 47 -0.39 -21.19 23.51
CA THR A 47 -0.10 -22.54 24.04
C THR A 47 -0.39 -23.65 23.05
N GLN A 48 -0.94 -23.32 21.87
CA GLN A 48 -1.39 -24.27 20.85
C GLN A 48 -0.23 -24.78 20.00
N SER A 49 -0.48 -25.89 19.33
CA SER A 49 0.37 -26.45 18.31
C SER A 49 -0.32 -26.33 16.95
N PHE A 50 0.40 -25.86 15.94
CA PHE A 50 -0.11 -25.64 14.59
C PHE A 50 0.21 -26.83 13.69
N GLY A 51 -0.74 -27.73 13.51
CA GLY A 51 -0.60 -28.91 12.66
C GLY A 51 0.69 -29.69 12.92
N SER A 52 1.43 -29.98 11.84
CA SER A 52 2.74 -30.66 11.91
C SER A 52 3.92 -29.73 12.21
N VAL A 53 3.71 -28.40 12.17
CA VAL A 53 4.75 -27.39 12.39
C VAL A 53 5.08 -27.28 13.88
N GLY A 54 4.08 -27.37 14.76
CA GLY A 54 4.26 -27.29 16.20
C GLY A 54 4.00 -25.89 16.77
N GLN A 55 4.66 -25.60 17.90
CA GLN A 55 4.51 -24.31 18.58
C GLN A 55 5.29 -23.21 17.88
N TYR A 56 4.80 -21.97 18.02
CA TYR A 56 5.46 -20.75 17.56
C TYR A 56 5.95 -19.91 18.74
N GLN A 57 6.94 -19.09 18.48
CA GLN A 57 7.45 -18.05 19.37
C GLN A 57 7.51 -16.71 18.65
N GLU A 58 7.28 -15.63 19.41
CA GLU A 58 7.37 -14.26 18.94
C GLU A 58 8.59 -13.57 19.57
N LEU A 59 9.38 -12.92 18.72
CA LEU A 59 10.54 -12.10 19.10
C LEU A 59 10.26 -10.66 18.71
N ASP A 60 10.12 -9.76 19.68
CA ASP A 60 10.03 -8.33 19.44
C ASP A 60 11.34 -7.65 19.84
N GLY A 61 11.72 -6.62 19.11
CA GLY A 61 12.98 -5.96 19.39
C GLY A 61 13.17 -4.64 18.64
N THR A 62 14.39 -4.13 18.80
CA THR A 62 14.92 -2.98 18.07
C THR A 62 16.16 -3.37 17.31
N ALA A 63 16.25 -3.01 16.05
CA ALA A 63 17.45 -3.14 15.25
C ALA A 63 18.03 -1.76 14.92
N THR A 64 19.37 -1.70 14.81
CA THR A 64 20.07 -0.51 14.34
C THR A 64 20.82 -0.86 13.06
N GLY A 65 20.72 0.02 12.07
CA GLY A 65 21.46 -0.08 10.82
C GLY A 65 22.32 1.16 10.56
N GLU A 66 23.24 1.02 9.61
CA GLU A 66 24.05 2.13 9.11
C GLU A 66 24.18 2.07 7.59
N LEU A 67 24.12 3.23 6.93
CA LEU A 67 24.25 3.40 5.49
C LEU A 67 25.47 4.23 5.14
N ASP A 68 26.14 3.86 4.06
CA ASP A 68 27.13 4.72 3.43
C ASP A 68 26.42 5.66 2.44
N PRO A 69 26.42 6.98 2.66
CA PRO A 69 25.81 7.92 1.73
C PRO A 69 26.59 8.08 0.42
N GLY A 70 27.74 7.46 0.30
CA GLY A 70 28.55 7.38 -0.92
C GLY A 70 28.33 6.14 -1.76
N GLU A 71 27.63 5.14 -1.19
CA GLU A 71 27.27 3.90 -1.89
C GLU A 71 26.21 4.20 -2.98
N PRO A 72 26.42 3.77 -4.23
CA PRO A 72 25.48 4.07 -5.32
C PRO A 72 24.03 3.66 -5.04
N LEU A 73 23.81 2.49 -4.42
CA LEU A 73 22.47 2.00 -4.08
C LEU A 73 21.76 2.79 -2.96
N ASN A 74 22.53 3.62 -2.21
CA ASN A 74 21.97 4.52 -1.20
C ASN A 74 21.90 5.98 -1.69
N ALA A 75 22.65 6.31 -2.73
CA ALA A 75 22.76 7.69 -3.22
C ALA A 75 21.43 8.25 -3.75
N ILE A 76 20.50 7.38 -4.12
CA ILE A 76 19.15 7.72 -4.54
C ILE A 76 18.30 8.31 -3.39
N ILE A 77 18.64 8.03 -2.14
CA ILE A 77 17.87 8.49 -0.97
C ILE A 77 18.02 10.01 -0.82
N THR A 78 16.92 10.73 -0.96
CA THR A 78 16.88 12.18 -0.82
C THR A 78 17.42 12.61 0.54
N ASP A 79 18.28 13.64 0.53
CA ASP A 79 18.90 14.22 1.72
C ASP A 79 19.77 13.28 2.57
N ILE A 80 20.11 12.08 2.12
CA ILE A 80 20.98 11.18 2.89
C ILE A 80 22.35 11.81 3.18
N LYS A 81 22.85 12.68 2.27
CA LYS A 81 24.11 13.41 2.44
C LYS A 81 24.01 14.55 3.46
N LEU A 82 22.81 14.99 3.82
CA LEU A 82 22.51 16.01 4.80
C LEU A 82 22.16 15.44 6.18
N ALA A 83 22.06 14.11 6.29
CA ALA A 83 21.85 13.41 7.55
C ALA A 83 23.12 13.45 8.43
N PRO A 84 22.99 13.48 9.75
CA PRO A 84 24.11 13.34 10.69
C PRO A 84 24.87 12.03 10.47
N ARG A 85 26.21 12.09 10.61
CA ARG A 85 27.09 10.93 10.37
C ARG A 85 27.89 10.56 11.62
N VAL A 86 28.00 9.27 11.87
CA VAL A 86 28.90 8.71 12.88
C VAL A 86 29.93 7.84 12.14
N HIS A 87 31.20 8.18 12.24
CA HIS A 87 32.27 7.54 11.47
C HIS A 87 32.01 7.48 9.94
N GLY A 88 31.43 8.55 9.40
CA GLY A 88 31.11 8.66 7.97
C GLY A 88 29.80 8.01 7.52
N LYS A 89 29.16 7.23 8.38
CA LYS A 89 27.90 6.53 8.10
C LYS A 89 26.68 7.22 8.70
N VAL A 90 25.53 7.11 8.02
CA VAL A 90 24.23 7.53 8.51
C VAL A 90 23.61 6.40 9.29
N ARG A 91 23.22 6.63 10.54
CA ARG A 91 22.60 5.65 11.43
C ARG A 91 21.10 5.81 11.48
N TYR A 92 20.40 4.69 11.56
CA TYR A 92 18.96 4.60 11.76
C TYR A 92 18.64 3.43 12.70
N SER A 93 17.44 3.44 13.28
CA SER A 93 16.93 2.32 14.04
C SER A 93 15.45 2.09 13.75
N PHE A 94 14.96 0.91 14.05
CA PHE A 94 13.56 0.56 13.89
C PHE A 94 13.17 -0.56 14.86
N THR A 95 11.87 -0.61 15.19
CA THR A 95 11.32 -1.75 15.91
C THR A 95 10.92 -2.85 14.93
N PHE A 96 10.97 -4.10 15.37
CA PHE A 96 10.60 -5.26 14.57
C PHE A 96 9.87 -6.32 15.41
N SER A 97 9.19 -7.23 14.71
CA SER A 97 8.62 -8.45 15.27
C SER A 97 8.90 -9.62 14.32
N ILE A 98 9.21 -10.78 14.89
CA ILE A 98 9.42 -12.04 14.16
C ILE A 98 8.57 -13.11 14.85
N LEU A 99 7.67 -13.74 14.08
CA LEU A 99 6.87 -14.88 14.53
C LEU A 99 7.33 -16.12 13.78
N MET A 100 7.86 -17.13 14.49
CA MET A 100 8.53 -18.27 13.87
C MET A 100 8.26 -19.58 14.63
N PRO A 101 8.33 -20.75 13.96
CA PRO A 101 8.31 -22.03 14.63
C PRO A 101 9.40 -22.11 15.71
N VAL A 102 9.08 -22.68 16.88
CA VAL A 102 10.09 -22.96 17.92
C VAL A 102 11.16 -23.94 17.39
N ASP A 103 10.74 -24.90 16.59
CA ASP A 103 11.65 -25.77 15.82
C ASP A 103 11.69 -25.27 14.37
N LEU A 104 12.69 -24.46 14.02
CA LEU A 104 12.86 -23.90 12.69
C LEU A 104 12.98 -24.95 11.57
N SER A 105 13.35 -26.20 11.88
CA SER A 105 13.38 -27.28 10.90
C SER A 105 11.98 -27.68 10.39
N LYS A 106 10.94 -27.26 11.11
CA LYS A 106 9.53 -27.47 10.75
C LYS A 106 8.94 -26.36 9.91
N SER A 107 9.67 -25.25 9.72
CA SER A 107 9.23 -24.18 8.83
C SER A 107 9.17 -24.66 7.37
N ASN A 108 8.36 -23.98 6.54
CA ASN A 108 8.38 -24.17 5.09
C ASN A 108 9.57 -23.45 4.41
N ARG A 109 10.54 -22.95 5.22
CA ARG A 109 11.76 -22.23 4.81
C ARG A 109 11.50 -20.93 4.04
N THR A 110 10.29 -20.39 4.18
CA THR A 110 9.89 -19.13 3.55
C THR A 110 9.67 -18.05 4.61
N LEU A 111 10.46 -16.98 4.52
CA LEU A 111 10.24 -15.76 5.24
C LEU A 111 9.13 -14.99 4.52
N LEU A 112 8.01 -14.71 5.20
CA LEU A 112 6.96 -13.81 4.73
C LEU A 112 7.12 -12.46 5.44
N TYR A 113 7.65 -11.50 4.72
CA TYR A 113 7.79 -10.13 5.19
C TYR A 113 6.49 -9.37 4.89
N ASP A 114 5.77 -8.99 5.94
CA ASP A 114 4.58 -8.14 5.86
C ASP A 114 4.99 -6.69 6.15
N ILE A 115 4.98 -5.85 5.12
CA ILE A 115 5.24 -4.42 5.28
C ILE A 115 4.13 -3.85 6.16
N VAL A 116 4.47 -3.40 7.36
CA VAL A 116 3.49 -2.85 8.31
C VAL A 116 2.74 -1.65 7.69
N ASN A 117 1.43 -1.61 7.90
CA ASN A 117 0.59 -0.49 7.47
C ASN A 117 0.40 0.46 8.65
N ARG A 118 0.93 1.67 8.56
CA ARG A 118 0.93 2.65 9.66
C ARG A 118 1.37 2.02 10.99
N GLY A 119 2.42 1.19 10.91
CA GLY A 119 2.98 0.50 12.06
C GLY A 119 2.21 -0.71 12.56
N ASN A 120 1.16 -1.16 11.86
CA ASN A 120 0.34 -2.31 12.25
C ASN A 120 0.63 -3.53 11.37
N LYS A 121 0.61 -4.72 11.97
CA LYS A 121 0.65 -6.01 11.27
C LYS A 121 -0.66 -6.23 10.53
N VAL A 122 -0.62 -6.59 9.25
CA VAL A 122 -1.84 -6.75 8.43
C VAL A 122 -2.08 -8.18 8.00
N VAL A 123 -1.04 -8.93 7.64
CA VAL A 123 -1.17 -10.28 7.12
C VAL A 123 -1.83 -11.25 8.13
N THR A 124 -1.75 -10.97 9.41
CA THR A 124 -2.42 -11.74 10.48
C THR A 124 -3.94 -11.79 10.35
N ASN A 125 -4.53 -10.80 9.65
CA ASN A 125 -5.97 -10.82 9.34
C ASN A 125 -6.38 -12.00 8.46
N TRP A 126 -5.44 -12.64 7.76
CA TRP A 126 -5.72 -13.84 6.97
C TRP A 126 -6.03 -15.07 7.82
N ASN A 127 -5.72 -15.03 9.11
CA ASN A 127 -6.13 -16.05 10.09
C ASN A 127 -7.56 -15.83 10.65
N THR A 128 -8.25 -14.73 10.29
CA THR A 128 -9.52 -14.33 10.95
C THR A 128 -10.77 -14.68 10.14
N VAL A 129 -10.79 -15.85 9.50
CA VAL A 129 -11.95 -16.31 8.71
C VAL A 129 -12.94 -17.16 9.50
N ILE A 130 -12.76 -17.31 10.81
CA ILE A 130 -13.62 -18.04 11.72
C ILE A 130 -14.32 -17.10 12.71
N ALA A 131 -15.54 -17.46 13.14
CA ALA A 131 -16.29 -16.66 14.11
C ALA A 131 -15.62 -16.69 15.50
N ASN A 132 -15.58 -15.52 16.17
CA ASN A 132 -14.95 -15.36 17.49
C ASN A 132 -13.55 -15.98 17.56
N PRO A 133 -12.62 -15.57 16.68
CA PRO A 133 -11.31 -16.19 16.61
C PRO A 133 -10.52 -15.93 17.89
N PRO A 134 -9.69 -16.91 18.33
CA PRO A 134 -8.64 -16.63 19.31
C PRO A 134 -7.63 -15.63 18.70
N ALA A 135 -6.67 -15.16 19.49
CA ALA A 135 -5.69 -14.16 19.03
C ALA A 135 -4.88 -14.60 17.79
N TYR A 136 -4.71 -15.90 17.59
CA TYR A 136 -4.04 -16.50 16.43
C TYR A 136 -5.00 -16.86 15.26
N GLY A 137 -6.30 -16.57 15.39
CA GLY A 137 -7.28 -16.92 14.38
C GLY A 137 -7.45 -18.43 14.19
N ASP A 138 -7.54 -18.89 12.94
CA ASP A 138 -7.54 -20.31 12.57
C ASP A 138 -6.12 -20.88 12.39
N GLY A 139 -5.10 -20.03 12.53
CA GLY A 139 -3.70 -20.43 12.40
C GLY A 139 -3.30 -20.81 10.98
N PHE A 140 -3.95 -20.27 9.96
CA PHE A 140 -3.62 -20.57 8.56
C PHE A 140 -2.14 -20.37 8.25
N LEU A 141 -1.58 -19.21 8.58
CA LEU A 141 -0.19 -18.87 8.29
C LEU A 141 0.80 -19.80 9.02
N GLU A 142 0.52 -20.08 10.28
CA GLU A 142 1.34 -20.93 11.14
C GLU A 142 1.25 -22.40 10.71
N ASN A 143 0.06 -22.89 10.35
CA ASN A 143 -0.13 -24.24 9.82
C ASN A 143 0.60 -24.48 8.50
N GLN A 144 0.81 -23.41 7.68
CA GLN A 144 1.65 -23.47 6.48
C GLN A 144 3.16 -23.44 6.79
N GLY A 145 3.56 -23.10 8.00
CA GLY A 145 4.96 -23.08 8.42
C GLY A 145 5.73 -21.82 8.04
N TYR A 146 5.08 -20.71 7.74
CA TYR A 146 5.75 -19.46 7.43
C TYR A 146 6.50 -18.87 8.62
N ILE A 147 7.64 -18.23 8.34
CA ILE A 147 8.32 -17.33 9.26
C ILE A 147 7.82 -15.91 8.94
N LEU A 148 7.05 -15.30 9.84
CA LEU A 148 6.46 -13.98 9.62
C LEU A 148 7.39 -12.92 10.18
N VAL A 149 7.63 -11.87 9.41
CA VAL A 149 8.56 -10.79 9.78
C VAL A 149 7.93 -9.43 9.49
N TRP A 150 8.06 -8.52 10.46
CA TRP A 150 7.64 -7.13 10.37
C TRP A 150 8.77 -6.23 10.85
N SER A 151 8.98 -5.08 10.19
CA SER A 151 9.87 -4.03 10.68
C SER A 151 9.37 -2.64 10.30
N GLY A 152 9.79 -1.65 11.07
CA GLY A 152 9.43 -0.26 10.83
C GLY A 152 10.12 0.32 9.59
N TRP A 153 9.35 1.04 8.77
CA TRP A 153 9.83 1.67 7.54
C TRP A 153 9.43 3.15 7.41
N GLU A 154 8.44 3.61 8.16
CA GLU A 154 7.99 5.01 8.16
C GLU A 154 8.27 5.69 9.50
N GLY A 155 8.71 6.94 9.46
CA GLY A 155 9.15 7.71 10.63
C GLY A 155 8.18 8.79 11.07
N ASP A 156 7.11 9.03 10.33
CA ASP A 156 6.08 10.02 10.62
C ASP A 156 4.86 9.45 11.38
N LEU A 157 5.08 8.35 12.10
CA LEU A 157 4.07 7.75 12.97
C LEU A 157 4.06 8.38 14.38
N LEU A 158 2.87 8.46 14.97
CA LEU A 158 2.73 8.69 16.39
C LEU A 158 3.15 7.44 17.16
N THR A 159 4.00 7.63 18.18
CA THR A 159 4.45 6.53 19.03
C THR A 159 3.28 5.94 19.81
N ALA A 160 3.11 4.63 19.76
CA ALA A 160 2.13 3.89 20.53
C ALA A 160 2.70 2.53 20.93
N ALA A 161 2.17 1.95 22.00
CA ALA A 161 2.48 0.58 22.38
C ALA A 161 2.13 -0.36 21.20
N ASN A 162 3.00 -1.30 20.90
CA ASN A 162 2.86 -2.28 19.82
C ASN A 162 2.93 -1.70 18.40
N ARG A 163 3.29 -0.43 18.20
CA ARG A 163 3.49 0.15 16.88
C ARG A 163 4.91 -0.12 16.41
N ILE A 164 5.03 -0.68 15.22
CA ILE A 164 6.31 -0.98 14.56
C ILE A 164 6.67 0.22 13.69
N GLN A 165 7.78 0.92 14.00
CA GLN A 165 8.13 2.18 13.35
C GLN A 165 9.64 2.33 13.11
N LEU A 166 9.98 3.19 12.16
CA LEU A 166 11.35 3.62 11.87
C LEU A 166 11.67 4.89 12.65
N TYR A 167 12.94 5.05 13.03
CA TYR A 167 13.51 6.28 13.61
C TYR A 167 14.63 6.79 12.68
N PRO A 168 14.26 7.47 11.58
CA PRO A 168 15.23 8.04 10.66
C PRO A 168 15.82 9.33 11.22
N PRO A 169 17.05 9.72 10.81
CA PRO A 169 17.62 11.00 11.20
C PRO A 169 16.93 12.17 10.52
N LEU A 170 17.05 13.34 11.15
CA LEU A 170 16.69 14.63 10.55
C LEU A 170 17.81 15.10 9.59
N ALA A 171 17.43 15.60 8.42
CA ALA A 171 18.37 16.33 7.56
C ALA A 171 18.58 17.77 8.08
N LYS A 172 19.81 18.28 7.95
CA LYS A 172 20.21 19.64 8.31
C LYS A 172 21.01 20.29 7.19
N ASN A 173 20.95 21.62 7.11
CA ASN A 173 21.87 22.36 6.28
C ASN A 173 23.33 22.09 6.70
N LEU A 174 24.28 22.32 5.80
CA LEU A 174 25.71 22.07 6.08
C LEU A 174 26.27 22.89 7.26
N ASP A 175 25.64 24.00 7.59
CA ASP A 175 25.97 24.84 8.75
C ASP A 175 25.26 24.39 10.05
N GLY A 176 24.48 23.30 9.99
CA GLY A 176 23.71 22.75 11.12
C GLY A 176 22.36 23.42 11.33
N SER A 177 21.99 24.42 10.56
CA SER A 177 20.68 25.06 10.66
C SER A 177 19.56 24.17 10.16
N SER A 178 18.33 24.47 10.58
CA SER A 178 17.12 23.77 10.14
C SER A 178 16.87 23.97 8.66
N ILE A 179 16.53 22.89 7.97
CA ILE A 179 15.96 22.92 6.61
C ILE A 179 14.48 23.28 6.74
N THR A 180 13.99 24.16 5.89
CA THR A 180 12.59 24.55 5.82
C THR A 180 12.02 24.26 4.43
N GLY A 181 10.72 23.99 4.37
CA GLY A 181 10.02 23.76 3.12
C GLY A 181 8.52 23.92 3.27
N ARG A 182 7.85 24.15 2.15
CA ARG A 182 6.41 24.26 2.13
C ARG A 182 5.79 22.86 2.00
N ILE A 183 4.77 22.59 2.78
CA ILE A 183 4.00 21.34 2.72
C ILE A 183 2.51 21.63 2.74
N VAL A 184 1.72 20.67 2.30
CA VAL A 184 0.26 20.70 2.35
C VAL A 184 -0.27 19.49 3.10
N THR A 185 -1.32 19.66 3.87
CA THR A 185 -2.07 18.57 4.51
C THR A 185 -3.56 18.82 4.38
N GLU A 186 -4.34 17.75 4.33
CA GLU A 186 -5.79 17.82 4.16
C GLU A 186 -6.48 17.18 5.36
N TYR A 187 -7.64 17.72 5.71
CA TYR A 187 -8.48 17.20 6.78
C TYR A 187 -9.88 16.97 6.25
N ASP A 188 -10.36 15.76 6.46
CA ASP A 188 -11.72 15.34 6.18
C ASP A 188 -12.27 14.65 7.43
N LEU A 189 -13.33 15.21 8.01
CA LEU A 189 -13.82 14.79 9.31
C LEU A 189 -15.13 14.01 9.16
N THR A 190 -15.34 13.07 10.08
CA THR A 190 -16.62 12.34 10.21
C THR A 190 -17.52 12.93 11.30
N ALA A 191 -17.03 13.89 12.05
CA ALA A 191 -17.78 14.62 13.07
C ALA A 191 -17.20 16.03 13.26
N ALA A 192 -18.05 17.00 13.64
CA ALA A 192 -17.61 18.35 13.90
C ALA A 192 -16.61 18.41 15.06
N SER A 193 -15.54 19.20 14.90
CA SER A 193 -14.48 19.37 15.92
C SER A 193 -14.00 20.81 16.00
N SER A 194 -13.69 21.29 17.18
CA SER A 194 -13.03 22.61 17.36
C SER A 194 -11.53 22.59 17.06
N PHE A 195 -10.94 21.42 16.83
CA PHE A 195 -9.52 21.26 16.54
C PHE A 195 -9.27 20.02 15.69
N VAL A 196 -8.11 20.00 15.03
CA VAL A 196 -7.52 18.80 14.44
C VAL A 196 -6.04 18.74 14.79
N PRO A 197 -5.46 17.57 15.06
CA PRO A 197 -4.01 17.42 15.15
C PRO A 197 -3.37 17.74 13.81
N LEU A 198 -2.17 18.29 13.80
CA LEU A 198 -1.50 18.70 12.57
C LEU A 198 -1.32 17.55 11.57
N GLY A 199 -1.05 16.34 12.04
CA GLY A 199 -0.98 15.14 11.20
C GLY A 199 -2.33 14.44 10.98
N GLY A 200 -3.46 15.12 11.22
CA GLY A 200 -4.80 14.56 11.02
C GLY A 200 -5.27 13.62 12.15
N GLY A 201 -4.39 12.86 12.74
CA GLY A 201 -4.69 11.96 13.86
C GLY A 201 -5.87 11.02 13.58
N PRO A 202 -6.70 10.71 14.59
CA PRO A 202 -7.83 9.81 14.43
C PRO A 202 -8.96 10.36 13.55
N PHE A 203 -8.99 11.66 13.29
CA PHE A 203 -10.00 12.30 12.47
C PHE A 203 -9.81 12.03 10.97
N ALA A 204 -8.55 11.76 10.56
CA ALA A 204 -8.20 11.44 9.18
C ALA A 204 -7.89 9.94 8.98
N GLY A 205 -8.28 9.08 9.93
CA GLY A 205 -7.94 7.65 9.88
C GLY A 205 -6.43 7.37 9.95
N SER A 206 -5.59 8.43 10.13
CA SER A 206 -4.15 8.30 10.20
C SER A 206 -3.67 8.30 11.64
N ASN A 207 -2.65 7.48 11.91
CA ASN A 207 -1.88 7.52 13.15
C ASN A 207 -0.62 8.36 12.97
N GLY A 208 -0.69 9.37 12.10
CA GLY A 208 0.44 10.12 11.62
C GLY A 208 0.77 11.35 12.43
N ARG A 209 1.99 11.79 12.23
CA ARG A 209 2.52 13.06 12.67
C ARG A 209 3.00 13.82 11.46
N ASP A 210 2.62 15.06 11.33
CA ASP A 210 3.17 15.95 10.32
C ASP A 210 4.39 16.73 10.86
N TYR A 211 5.12 17.40 9.99
CA TYR A 211 6.28 18.20 10.35
C TYR A 211 5.85 19.45 11.11
N ASP A 212 6.62 19.82 12.14
CA ASP A 212 6.35 21.01 12.92
C ASP A 212 6.39 22.27 12.02
N PRO A 213 5.48 23.23 12.23
CA PRO A 213 5.53 24.50 11.53
C PRO A 213 6.79 25.30 11.93
N LEU A 214 7.32 26.08 11.02
CA LEU A 214 8.46 26.97 11.29
C LEU A 214 8.16 27.92 12.45
N SER A 215 6.92 28.35 12.58
CA SER A 215 6.41 29.19 13.63
C SER A 215 4.99 28.78 14.02
N LEU A 216 4.67 28.84 15.31
CA LEU A 216 3.30 28.66 15.79
C LEU A 216 2.40 29.88 15.51
N ASP A 217 2.99 31.03 15.17
CA ASP A 217 2.23 32.16 14.63
C ASP A 217 1.87 31.84 13.18
N ASN A 218 0.59 31.66 12.92
CA ASN A 218 0.09 31.27 11.60
C ASN A 218 0.30 32.34 10.52
N HIS A 219 0.54 33.60 10.89
CA HIS A 219 0.97 34.66 9.97
C HIS A 219 2.45 34.50 9.59
N ASN A 220 3.33 34.24 10.59
CA ASN A 220 4.76 34.09 10.37
C ASN A 220 5.14 32.78 9.69
N SER A 221 4.33 31.73 9.84
CA SER A 221 4.53 30.47 9.12
C SER A 221 4.07 30.48 7.66
N SER A 222 3.54 31.62 7.19
CA SER A 222 2.89 31.74 5.88
C SER A 222 1.79 30.70 5.67
N ALA A 223 1.11 30.32 6.74
CA ALA A 223 0.11 29.30 6.74
C ALA A 223 -1.21 29.80 6.13
N ILE A 224 -1.83 28.95 5.33
CA ILE A 224 -3.13 29.21 4.68
C ILE A 224 -3.99 28.00 4.96
N LEU A 225 -5.12 28.23 5.63
CA LEU A 225 -6.17 27.25 5.81
C LEU A 225 -7.34 27.58 4.88
N THR A 226 -7.78 26.61 4.11
CA THR A 226 -8.93 26.75 3.20
C THR A 226 -9.97 25.68 3.50
N GLN A 227 -11.20 25.91 3.03
CA GLN A 227 -12.28 24.94 3.03
C GLN A 227 -13.03 24.93 1.71
N ARG A 228 -13.65 23.81 1.39
CA ARG A 228 -14.56 23.61 0.25
C ARG A 228 -15.48 22.43 0.55
N VAL A 229 -16.62 22.32 -0.14
CA VAL A 229 -17.51 21.15 0.03
C VAL A 229 -17.03 20.00 -0.85
N HIS A 230 -16.89 20.26 -2.16
CA HIS A 230 -16.44 19.25 -3.13
C HIS A 230 -15.02 19.54 -3.61
N GLU A 231 -14.33 18.51 -4.07
CA GLU A 231 -12.98 18.62 -4.62
C GLU A 231 -12.87 19.69 -5.73
N THR A 232 -13.88 19.78 -6.57
CA THR A 232 -13.91 20.72 -7.72
C THR A 232 -14.35 22.13 -7.34
N ASP A 233 -14.79 22.35 -6.11
CA ASP A 233 -15.24 23.68 -5.66
C ASP A 233 -14.06 24.65 -5.48
N PRO A 234 -14.28 25.94 -5.66
CA PRO A 234 -13.30 26.95 -5.31
C PRO A 234 -12.94 26.91 -3.82
N LYS A 235 -11.64 26.89 -3.52
CA LYS A 235 -11.13 26.96 -2.14
C LYS A 235 -11.46 28.32 -1.51
N VAL A 236 -12.09 28.32 -0.35
CA VAL A 236 -12.41 29.51 0.44
C VAL A 236 -11.41 29.61 1.59
N THR A 237 -10.63 30.70 1.62
CA THR A 237 -9.65 30.91 2.69
C THR A 237 -10.34 31.25 4.02
N ILE A 238 -9.96 30.56 5.08
CA ILE A 238 -10.33 30.87 6.45
C ILE A 238 -9.31 31.90 6.99
N PRO A 239 -9.77 33.10 7.41
CA PRO A 239 -8.86 34.16 7.91
C PRO A 239 -8.01 33.67 9.10
N ASN A 240 -6.72 34.05 9.11
CA ASN A 240 -5.79 33.65 10.19
C ASN A 240 -6.24 34.10 11.59
N SER A 241 -7.13 35.06 11.70
CA SER A 241 -7.74 35.46 12.97
C SER A 241 -8.82 34.50 13.49
N GLN A 242 -9.20 33.51 12.71
CA GLN A 242 -10.23 32.51 13.06
C GLN A 242 -9.68 31.15 13.44
N TRP A 243 -8.34 30.95 13.35
CA TRP A 243 -7.69 29.70 13.69
C TRP A 243 -6.23 29.95 14.11
N ASP A 244 -5.64 29.02 14.85
CA ASP A 244 -4.23 29.09 15.25
C ASP A 244 -3.54 27.73 15.29
N PHE A 245 -2.21 27.74 15.39
CA PHE A 245 -1.40 26.63 15.82
C PHE A 245 -1.11 26.73 17.30
N ALA A 246 -1.37 25.69 18.07
CA ALA A 246 -0.96 25.61 19.45
C ALA A 246 -0.54 24.18 19.83
N PRO A 247 0.31 24.01 20.85
CA PRO A 247 0.47 22.68 21.44
C PRO A 247 -0.88 22.13 21.87
N CYS A 248 -1.18 20.89 21.53
CA CYS A 248 -2.44 20.27 21.90
C CYS A 248 -2.59 20.26 23.44
N THR A 249 -3.76 20.62 23.93
CA THR A 249 -4.07 20.62 25.37
C THR A 249 -4.19 19.19 25.91
N ALA A 250 -4.10 19.04 27.25
CA ALA A 250 -4.29 17.74 27.89
C ALA A 250 -5.68 17.11 27.56
N ALA A 251 -6.71 17.93 27.40
CA ALA A 251 -8.05 17.46 27.01
C ALA A 251 -8.08 16.95 25.57
N GLN A 252 -7.38 17.59 24.64
CA GLN A 252 -7.23 17.16 23.26
C GLN A 252 -6.38 15.88 23.18
N LEU A 253 -5.35 15.76 24.03
CA LEU A 253 -4.48 14.58 24.08
C LEU A 253 -5.13 13.34 24.69
N THR A 254 -6.30 13.44 25.35
CA THR A 254 -7.04 12.25 25.84
C THR A 254 -7.45 11.31 24.71
N VAL A 255 -7.56 11.82 23.51
CA VAL A 255 -7.91 11.06 22.30
C VAL A 255 -6.69 10.87 21.37
N LEU A 256 -5.51 11.34 21.77
CA LEU A 256 -4.28 11.31 20.96
C LEU A 256 -3.12 10.71 21.75
N PRO A 257 -2.18 10.02 21.08
CA PRO A 257 -0.90 9.68 21.68
C PRO A 257 -0.15 10.92 22.18
N THR A 258 0.48 10.82 23.35
CA THR A 258 1.08 11.97 24.06
C THR A 258 2.55 12.22 23.72
N ASP A 259 3.21 11.32 23.00
CA ASP A 259 4.63 11.40 22.68
C ASP A 259 4.86 11.21 21.17
N PRO A 260 5.59 12.12 20.51
CA PRO A 260 6.08 13.41 20.99
C PRO A 260 4.94 14.45 21.11
N PRO A 261 5.21 15.63 21.70
CA PRO A 261 4.20 16.69 21.81
C PRO A 261 3.56 17.00 20.46
N GLN A 262 2.24 17.03 20.42
CA GLN A 262 1.48 17.28 19.20
C GLN A 262 1.17 18.78 19.06
N ILE A 263 1.17 19.26 17.81
CA ILE A 263 0.60 20.56 17.46
C ILE A 263 -0.84 20.34 16.97
N CYS A 264 -1.74 21.16 17.43
CA CYS A 264 -3.13 21.21 16.98
C CYS A 264 -3.38 22.45 16.13
N VAL A 265 -4.24 22.32 15.17
CA VAL A 265 -4.88 23.43 14.44
C VAL A 265 -6.23 23.65 15.11
N ASN A 266 -6.42 24.81 15.73
CA ASN A 266 -7.62 25.10 16.52
C ASN A 266 -8.47 26.15 15.82
N MET A 267 -9.76 25.92 15.75
CA MET A 267 -10.71 26.96 15.36
C MET A 267 -10.99 27.87 16.55
N LEU A 268 -10.96 29.18 16.33
CA LEU A 268 -11.15 30.22 17.36
C LEU A 268 -12.58 30.72 17.39
N ASN A 269 -12.93 31.45 18.45
CA ASN A 269 -14.21 32.16 18.60
C ASN A 269 -15.45 31.26 18.47
N GLY A 270 -15.34 29.99 18.86
CA GLY A 270 -16.43 29.02 18.75
C GLY A 270 -16.61 28.43 17.34
N GLY A 271 -15.65 28.65 16.43
CA GLY A 271 -15.61 27.98 15.12
C GLY A 271 -15.40 26.48 15.27
N MET A 272 -15.81 25.75 14.25
CA MET A 272 -15.67 24.28 14.19
C MET A 272 -15.21 23.87 12.78
N PHE A 273 -14.43 22.82 12.70
CA PHE A 273 -14.32 22.02 11.48
C PHE A 273 -15.62 21.27 11.29
N ASP A 274 -16.18 21.35 10.09
CA ASP A 274 -17.48 20.78 9.73
C ASP A 274 -17.26 19.53 8.86
N PRO A 275 -17.87 18.38 9.17
CA PRO A 275 -17.72 17.15 8.37
C PRO A 275 -18.27 17.25 6.93
N ASN A 276 -18.98 18.32 6.61
CA ASN A 276 -19.43 18.60 5.24
C ASN A 276 -18.37 19.28 4.36
N HIS A 277 -17.17 19.54 4.90
CA HIS A 277 -16.12 20.28 4.19
C HIS A 277 -14.81 19.54 4.18
N ILE A 278 -14.09 19.70 3.10
CA ILE A 278 -12.65 19.37 2.96
C ILE A 278 -11.88 20.61 3.40
N TYR A 279 -10.91 20.42 4.30
CA TYR A 279 -10.00 21.48 4.74
C TYR A 279 -8.60 21.21 4.22
N GLU A 280 -7.96 22.22 3.66
CA GLU A 280 -6.56 22.12 3.22
C GLU A 280 -5.72 23.18 3.93
N LEU A 281 -4.67 22.71 4.60
CA LEU A 281 -3.69 23.54 5.27
C LEU A 281 -2.37 23.49 4.52
N THR A 282 -1.88 24.65 4.09
CA THR A 282 -0.54 24.80 3.52
C THR A 282 0.30 25.69 4.43
N TYR A 283 1.50 25.24 4.81
CA TYR A 283 2.37 26.00 5.72
C TYR A 283 3.85 25.73 5.44
N THR A 284 4.73 26.52 6.06
CA THR A 284 6.18 26.29 6.03
C THR A 284 6.55 25.42 7.23
N ALA A 285 7.03 24.21 6.92
CA ALA A 285 7.54 23.25 7.89
C ALA A 285 9.06 23.34 8.06
N LYS A 286 9.58 22.69 9.10
CA LYS A 286 11.01 22.60 9.41
C LYS A 286 11.44 21.17 9.75
N ASP A 287 12.76 20.92 9.65
CA ASP A 287 13.43 19.70 10.12
C ASP A 287 12.91 18.41 9.45
N PRO A 288 13.12 18.23 8.14
CA PRO A 288 12.65 17.05 7.43
C PRO A 288 13.36 15.78 7.89
N LEU A 289 12.60 14.70 8.05
CA LEU A 289 13.10 13.35 8.21
C LEU A 289 13.65 12.83 6.88
N VAL A 290 14.72 12.02 6.93
CA VAL A 290 15.23 11.31 5.75
C VAL A 290 14.42 10.03 5.59
N GLN A 291 13.17 10.17 5.12
CA GLN A 291 12.18 9.07 5.07
C GLN A 291 12.58 7.94 4.11
N GLY A 292 13.27 8.25 3.00
CA GLY A 292 13.75 7.25 2.04
C GLY A 292 14.65 6.17 2.66
N ILE A 293 15.20 6.38 3.87
CA ILE A 293 15.90 5.36 4.65
C ILE A 293 15.00 4.15 4.93
N GLY A 294 13.68 4.32 4.95
CA GLY A 294 12.73 3.21 5.13
C GLY A 294 12.87 2.10 4.09
N LEU A 295 13.15 2.46 2.84
CA LEU A 295 13.43 1.51 1.75
C LEU A 295 14.69 0.68 2.05
N ALA A 296 15.77 1.34 2.45
CA ALA A 296 17.02 0.68 2.82
C ALA A 296 16.86 -0.16 4.10
N ALA A 297 16.07 0.29 5.07
CA ALA A 297 15.81 -0.47 6.30
C ALA A 297 15.13 -1.81 6.03
N ILE A 298 14.12 -1.84 5.13
CA ILE A 298 13.49 -3.09 4.66
C ILE A 298 14.51 -3.98 3.96
N ARG A 299 15.24 -3.45 2.97
CA ARG A 299 16.28 -4.16 2.22
C ARG A 299 17.29 -4.82 3.14
N ASP A 300 17.88 -4.04 4.02
CA ASP A 300 18.99 -4.47 4.87
C ASP A 300 18.54 -5.49 5.93
N PHE A 301 17.32 -5.34 6.47
CA PHE A 301 16.80 -6.27 7.47
C PHE A 301 16.45 -7.62 6.85
N ILE A 302 15.78 -7.66 5.69
CA ILE A 302 15.50 -8.92 5.00
C ILE A 302 16.81 -9.61 4.58
N SER A 303 17.76 -8.87 4.00
CA SER A 303 19.07 -9.40 3.62
C SER A 303 19.83 -9.95 4.83
N PHE A 304 19.80 -9.26 5.98
CA PHE A 304 20.38 -9.76 7.21
C PHE A 304 19.74 -11.07 7.67
N LEU A 305 18.41 -11.17 7.66
CA LEU A 305 17.71 -12.38 8.09
C LEU A 305 17.93 -13.57 7.15
N ARG A 306 18.14 -13.32 5.86
CA ARG A 306 18.43 -14.36 4.86
C ARG A 306 19.88 -14.80 4.83
N TYR A 307 20.79 -13.86 4.86
CA TYR A 307 22.20 -14.10 4.52
C TYR A 307 23.15 -13.93 5.71
N GLY A 308 22.65 -13.41 6.82
CA GLY A 308 23.45 -13.17 8.02
C GLY A 308 24.42 -11.99 7.93
N SER A 309 25.15 -11.77 9.00
CA SER A 309 26.29 -10.86 9.05
C SER A 309 27.36 -11.43 9.99
N SER A 310 28.62 -11.01 9.83
CA SER A 310 29.74 -11.54 10.64
C SER A 310 29.70 -11.08 12.11
N ASN A 311 28.93 -10.04 12.45
CA ASN A 311 29.06 -9.36 13.75
C ASN A 311 27.77 -9.35 14.59
N VAL A 312 26.63 -9.78 14.02
CA VAL A 312 25.33 -9.80 14.69
C VAL A 312 24.70 -11.16 14.53
N THR A 313 24.25 -11.77 15.61
CA THR A 313 23.59 -13.08 15.58
C THR A 313 22.26 -12.97 14.83
N ASN A 314 22.10 -13.75 13.77
CA ASN A 314 20.86 -13.84 13.01
C ASN A 314 19.92 -14.86 13.66
N PRO A 315 18.69 -14.48 14.09
CA PRO A 315 17.75 -15.43 14.70
C PRO A 315 17.22 -16.48 13.72
N LEU A 316 17.35 -16.25 12.41
CA LEU A 316 16.88 -17.14 11.34
C LEU A 316 18.03 -17.79 10.56
N GLU A 317 19.22 -17.87 11.14
CA GLU A 317 20.40 -18.38 10.42
C GLU A 317 20.12 -19.74 9.77
N GLY A 318 20.21 -19.78 8.42
CA GLY A 318 19.97 -20.99 7.63
C GLY A 318 18.52 -21.49 7.59
N ALA A 319 17.54 -20.73 8.10
CA ALA A 319 16.13 -21.14 8.14
C ALA A 319 15.28 -20.57 6.99
N ALA A 320 15.74 -19.56 6.26
CA ALA A 320 14.99 -18.88 5.20
C ALA A 320 15.69 -19.03 3.84
N ASP A 321 15.22 -19.96 3.00
CA ASP A 321 15.70 -20.12 1.63
C ASP A 321 15.07 -19.10 0.70
N TYR A 322 13.80 -18.77 0.95
CA TYR A 322 13.00 -17.84 0.14
C TYR A 322 12.47 -16.71 1.00
N ALA A 323 12.28 -15.56 0.38
CA ALA A 323 11.58 -14.42 0.97
C ALA A 323 10.42 -13.97 0.07
N LEU A 324 9.24 -13.88 0.65
CA LEU A 324 8.06 -13.24 0.06
C LEU A 324 7.82 -11.92 0.77
N MET A 325 7.44 -10.89 0.03
CA MET A 325 7.05 -9.60 0.57
C MET A 325 5.59 -9.33 0.26
N HIS A 326 4.82 -8.99 1.27
CA HIS A 326 3.43 -8.55 1.15
C HIS A 326 3.28 -7.13 1.67
N GLY A 327 2.42 -6.35 1.02
CA GLY A 327 2.00 -5.06 1.53
C GLY A 327 0.56 -4.78 1.13
N THR A 328 -0.23 -4.20 2.04
CA THR A 328 -1.65 -3.87 1.83
C THR A 328 -1.83 -2.36 1.81
N SER A 329 -2.53 -1.79 0.80
CA SER A 329 -2.88 -0.37 0.75
C SER A 329 -1.61 0.51 0.75
N GLN A 330 -1.42 1.39 1.71
CA GLN A 330 -0.20 2.18 1.87
C GLN A 330 1.07 1.31 1.77
N SER A 331 1.11 0.18 2.45
CA SER A 331 2.25 -0.73 2.36
C SER A 331 2.31 -1.53 1.04
N GLY A 332 1.19 -1.70 0.33
CA GLY A 332 1.18 -2.19 -1.06
C GLY A 332 1.83 -1.19 -2.01
N ARG A 333 1.57 0.11 -1.82
CA ARG A 333 2.27 1.18 -2.54
C ARG A 333 3.75 1.22 -2.20
N MET A 334 4.12 1.01 -0.93
CA MET A 334 5.51 0.88 -0.51
C MET A 334 6.22 -0.28 -1.21
N ALA A 335 5.56 -1.44 -1.36
CA ALA A 335 6.10 -2.58 -2.08
C ALA A 335 6.40 -2.26 -3.57
N ARG A 336 5.54 -1.46 -4.21
CA ARG A 336 5.77 -1.00 -5.59
C ARG A 336 6.93 -0.01 -5.66
N THR A 337 6.99 0.96 -4.77
CA THR A 337 8.09 1.94 -4.68
C THR A 337 9.43 1.25 -4.38
N PHE A 338 9.45 0.27 -3.47
CA PHE A 338 10.63 -0.54 -3.18
C PHE A 338 11.20 -1.23 -4.43
N LEU A 339 10.31 -1.78 -5.26
CA LEU A 339 10.70 -2.42 -6.51
C LEU A 339 11.19 -1.41 -7.56
N ASP A 340 10.43 -0.34 -7.77
CA ASP A 340 10.69 0.69 -8.77
C ASP A 340 12.03 1.39 -8.53
N LEU A 341 12.32 1.73 -7.28
CA LEU A 341 13.57 2.39 -6.89
C LEU A 341 14.77 1.42 -6.73
N GLY A 342 14.59 0.11 -7.05
CA GLY A 342 15.68 -0.86 -7.15
C GLY A 342 16.14 -1.46 -5.82
N PHE A 343 15.37 -1.29 -4.73
CA PHE A 343 15.76 -1.82 -3.42
C PHE A 343 15.63 -3.35 -3.28
N ASN A 344 15.19 -4.06 -4.33
CA ASN A 344 15.28 -5.52 -4.36
C ASN A 344 16.71 -6.05 -4.62
N GLU A 345 17.69 -5.17 -4.75
CA GLU A 345 19.11 -5.45 -4.77
C GLU A 345 19.76 -4.92 -3.48
N ASP A 346 20.50 -5.79 -2.76
CA ASP A 346 21.27 -5.36 -1.59
C ASP A 346 22.66 -4.86 -1.99
N GLU A 347 23.40 -4.25 -1.07
CA GLU A 347 24.74 -3.71 -1.32
C GLU A 347 25.81 -4.78 -1.67
N GLN A 348 25.45 -6.07 -1.64
CA GLN A 348 26.26 -7.17 -2.10
C GLN A 348 25.75 -7.75 -3.43
N HIS A 349 24.86 -7.01 -4.11
CA HIS A 349 24.24 -7.39 -5.37
C HIS A 349 23.43 -8.69 -5.31
N ARG A 350 22.83 -9.00 -4.14
CA ARG A 350 21.98 -10.16 -3.93
C ARG A 350 20.51 -9.74 -3.98
N GLN A 351 19.67 -10.67 -4.42
CA GLN A 351 18.23 -10.48 -4.43
C GLN A 351 17.65 -10.48 -3.01
N VAL A 352 16.89 -9.46 -2.66
CA VAL A 352 16.29 -9.30 -1.32
C VAL A 352 15.07 -10.18 -1.15
N VAL A 353 14.08 -10.11 -2.07
CA VAL A 353 12.89 -10.96 -2.04
C VAL A 353 12.69 -11.67 -3.38
N ASP A 354 12.19 -12.90 -3.30
CA ASP A 354 11.96 -13.78 -4.47
C ASP A 354 10.52 -13.67 -4.99
N GLY A 355 9.60 -13.27 -4.11
CA GLY A 355 8.20 -13.03 -4.44
C GLY A 355 7.69 -11.73 -3.85
N LEU A 356 6.81 -11.03 -4.58
CA LEU A 356 6.24 -9.74 -4.17
C LEU A 356 4.73 -9.75 -4.40
N ASN A 357 3.97 -9.33 -3.39
CA ASN A 357 2.53 -9.15 -3.48
C ASN A 357 2.11 -7.76 -3.00
N PRO A 358 2.17 -6.72 -3.85
CA PRO A 358 1.47 -5.47 -3.59
C PRO A 358 -0.04 -5.70 -3.73
N HIS A 359 -0.77 -5.49 -2.63
CA HIS A 359 -2.21 -5.63 -2.56
C HIS A 359 -2.85 -4.26 -2.39
N ILE A 360 -3.87 -3.96 -3.22
CA ILE A 360 -4.59 -2.67 -3.24
C ILE A 360 -3.64 -1.46 -3.16
N GLY A 361 -2.58 -1.53 -3.98
CA GLY A 361 -1.53 -0.52 -4.08
C GLY A 361 -1.35 -0.07 -5.52
N SER A 362 -2.38 0.51 -6.12
CA SER A 362 -2.39 0.89 -7.53
C SER A 362 -1.44 2.03 -7.92
N ILE A 363 -0.98 2.81 -6.96
CA ILE A 363 0.03 3.87 -7.15
C ILE A 363 1.27 3.56 -6.30
N ARG A 364 2.32 4.37 -6.44
CA ARG A 364 3.51 4.31 -5.58
C ARG A 364 3.32 5.20 -4.36
N ILE A 365 4.21 5.13 -3.36
CA ILE A 365 4.13 5.94 -2.15
C ILE A 365 5.17 7.06 -2.18
N GLU A 366 4.79 8.24 -1.74
CA GLU A 366 5.72 9.34 -1.52
C GLU A 366 6.53 9.07 -0.26
N ILE A 367 7.81 8.71 -0.43
CA ILE A 367 8.74 8.45 0.68
C ILE A 367 10.13 9.04 0.44
N ASN A 368 10.51 9.24 -0.82
CA ASN A 368 11.88 9.62 -1.17
C ASN A 368 12.03 11.12 -1.50
N THR A 369 11.14 11.96 -1.01
CA THR A 369 11.22 13.42 -1.18
C THR A 369 11.62 14.11 0.12
N ARG A 370 12.05 15.37 0.03
CA ARG A 370 12.24 16.21 1.21
C ARG A 370 10.88 16.60 1.77
N PHE A 371 10.67 16.42 3.06
CA PHE A 371 9.39 16.52 3.76
C PHE A 371 8.36 15.47 3.29
N ALA A 372 8.83 14.29 2.87
CA ALA A 372 7.94 13.20 2.52
C ALA A 372 6.96 12.87 3.66
N GLN A 373 5.70 12.66 3.31
CA GLN A 373 4.61 12.37 4.25
C GLN A 373 3.95 11.03 3.86
N PRO A 374 4.66 9.88 4.00
CA PRO A 374 4.11 8.57 3.64
C PRO A 374 2.84 8.21 4.42
N ILE A 375 2.64 8.82 5.59
CA ILE A 375 1.43 8.64 6.39
C ILE A 375 0.20 9.23 5.71
N ARG A 376 0.35 10.28 4.91
CA ARG A 376 -0.73 10.77 4.04
C ARG A 376 -1.09 9.64 3.10
N GLY A 377 -2.32 9.37 2.96
CA GLY A 377 -2.68 8.31 2.10
C GLY A 377 -4.01 8.50 1.48
N PRO A 378 -4.23 7.83 0.35
CA PRO A 378 -5.55 7.71 -0.21
C PRO A 378 -6.47 7.11 0.83
N GLY A 379 -7.67 7.56 0.87
CA GLY A 379 -8.65 7.05 1.78
C GLY A 379 -9.46 8.13 2.42
N LEU A 380 -9.06 9.35 2.18
CA LEU A 380 -9.90 10.48 2.48
C LEU A 380 -10.79 10.77 1.28
N GLN A 381 -11.52 11.83 1.35
CA GLN A 381 -12.65 12.03 0.48
C GLN A 381 -12.27 12.04 -1.00
N HIS A 382 -11.14 12.65 -1.40
CA HIS A 382 -11.05 12.81 -2.82
C HIS A 382 -9.69 12.87 -3.38
N GLU A 383 -8.78 13.10 -2.69
CA GLU A 383 -7.95 13.74 -3.26
C GLU A 383 -6.59 13.77 -3.08
N GLU A 384 -6.11 12.84 -2.37
CA GLU A 384 -4.73 12.51 -2.29
C GLU A 384 -3.98 12.42 -3.61
N LYS A 385 -4.70 12.33 -4.67
CA LYS A 385 -4.17 12.40 -6.03
C LYS A 385 -3.62 13.75 -6.42
N ILE A 386 -4.03 14.81 -5.71
CA ILE A 386 -3.52 16.16 -5.87
C ILE A 386 -2.35 16.44 -4.94
N ILE A 387 -2.19 15.67 -3.87
CA ILE A 387 -1.17 15.91 -2.85
C ILE A 387 -0.13 14.80 -2.72
N THR A 388 -0.10 13.85 -3.66
CA THR A 388 0.85 12.74 -3.67
C THR A 388 1.67 12.72 -4.95
N ALA A 389 3.00 12.90 -4.84
CA ALA A 389 3.89 12.99 -5.99
C ALA A 389 3.99 11.70 -6.80
N ASN A 390 3.81 10.54 -6.17
CA ASN A 390 4.11 9.24 -6.78
C ASN A 390 2.91 8.60 -7.47
N ALA A 391 1.94 9.42 -7.78
CA ALA A 391 0.75 8.99 -8.49
C ALA A 391 0.86 9.16 -10.03
N ASP A 392 2.04 9.42 -10.56
CA ASP A 392 2.34 9.58 -11.99
C ASP A 392 3.03 8.32 -12.59
N ALA A 393 3.31 8.34 -13.90
CA ALA A 393 4.01 7.23 -14.58
C ALA A 393 5.43 7.01 -14.00
N PRO A 394 5.96 5.76 -14.04
CA PRO A 394 5.39 4.57 -14.65
C PRO A 394 4.31 3.90 -13.79
N PHE A 395 3.21 3.51 -14.41
CA PHE A 395 2.13 2.79 -13.72
C PHE A 395 2.29 1.27 -13.82
N THR A 396 2.89 0.78 -14.88
CA THR A 396 2.96 -0.64 -15.27
C THR A 396 4.30 -1.28 -14.90
N TYR A 397 4.32 -2.60 -14.91
CA TYR A 397 5.54 -3.39 -14.64
C TYR A 397 6.49 -3.46 -15.84
N GLY A 398 5.97 -3.54 -17.05
CA GLY A 398 6.78 -3.63 -18.27
C GLY A 398 7.20 -2.25 -18.79
N ASP A 399 8.26 -2.21 -19.61
CA ASP A 399 8.69 -0.99 -20.29
C ASP A 399 7.56 -0.45 -21.20
N SER A 400 7.15 0.77 -20.97
CA SER A 400 6.12 1.47 -21.72
C SER A 400 6.49 2.94 -21.90
N PHE A 401 5.89 3.59 -22.88
CA PHE A 401 5.99 5.03 -23.07
C PHE A 401 4.66 5.70 -22.71
N ASP A 402 4.70 6.56 -21.73
CA ASP A 402 3.57 7.41 -21.37
C ASP A 402 3.60 8.74 -22.14
N PRO A 403 2.68 8.97 -23.07
CA PRO A 403 2.67 10.20 -23.87
C PRO A 403 2.15 11.42 -23.11
N ILE A 404 1.56 11.26 -21.92
CA ILE A 404 1.02 12.34 -21.10
C ILE A 404 2.17 13.00 -20.31
N SER A 405 2.95 12.21 -19.59
CA SER A 405 4.13 12.70 -18.85
C SER A 405 5.39 12.80 -19.71
N GLY A 406 5.46 12.05 -20.82
CA GLY A 406 6.68 11.85 -21.61
C GLY A 406 7.64 10.83 -21.00
N THR A 407 7.27 10.19 -19.90
CA THR A 407 8.09 9.18 -19.20
C THR A 407 8.15 7.88 -19.99
N LYS A 408 9.33 7.26 -20.03
CA LYS A 408 9.53 5.93 -20.57
C LYS A 408 10.09 5.03 -19.47
N GLY A 409 9.49 3.87 -19.29
CA GLY A 409 9.97 2.88 -18.31
C GLY A 409 8.86 2.00 -17.76
N GLY A 410 9.22 1.18 -16.76
CA GLY A 410 8.34 0.31 -16.00
C GLY A 410 8.95 -0.08 -14.67
N LEU A 411 8.11 -0.50 -13.74
CA LEU A 411 8.54 -0.83 -12.37
C LEU A 411 9.60 -1.94 -12.27
N LEU A 412 9.84 -2.69 -13.36
CA LEU A 412 10.87 -3.75 -13.40
C LEU A 412 12.22 -3.26 -13.93
N ASP A 413 12.38 -2.01 -14.34
CA ASP A 413 13.57 -1.57 -15.06
C ASP A 413 14.85 -1.74 -14.25
N ARG A 414 14.86 -1.28 -12.99
CA ARG A 414 16.05 -1.36 -12.12
C ARG A 414 16.37 -2.80 -11.74
N CYS A 415 15.37 -3.58 -11.32
CA CYS A 415 15.59 -4.99 -10.98
C CYS A 415 15.96 -5.86 -12.20
N SER A 416 15.55 -5.47 -13.42
CA SER A 416 15.98 -6.16 -14.64
C SER A 416 17.46 -5.92 -14.95
N GLN A 417 17.96 -4.71 -14.66
CA GLN A 417 19.37 -4.38 -14.83
C GLN A 417 20.28 -5.15 -13.86
N SER A 418 19.83 -5.33 -12.62
CA SER A 418 20.56 -6.06 -11.58
C SER A 418 20.26 -7.57 -11.54
N ASN A 419 19.33 -8.05 -12.37
CA ASN A 419 18.84 -9.44 -12.36
C ASN A 419 18.24 -9.87 -11.00
N THR A 420 17.55 -8.96 -10.31
CA THR A 420 16.91 -9.19 -9.01
C THR A 420 15.39 -9.09 -9.05
N CYS A 421 14.74 -9.18 -10.25
CA CYS A 421 13.30 -9.09 -10.35
C CYS A 421 12.60 -10.29 -9.68
N PRO A 422 11.67 -10.03 -8.76
CA PRO A 422 10.90 -11.10 -8.10
C PRO A 422 9.80 -11.63 -8.99
N LYS A 423 9.15 -12.71 -8.58
CA LYS A 423 7.83 -13.12 -9.07
C LYS A 423 6.77 -12.28 -8.39
N ILE A 424 5.82 -11.74 -9.15
CA ILE A 424 4.90 -10.72 -8.64
C ILE A 424 3.44 -11.16 -8.80
N PHE A 425 2.68 -11.05 -7.71
CA PHE A 425 1.22 -11.04 -7.72
C PHE A 425 0.72 -9.66 -7.37
N HIS A 426 0.27 -8.90 -8.35
CA HIS A 426 -0.39 -7.63 -8.10
C HIS A 426 -1.88 -7.89 -7.91
N THR A 427 -2.40 -7.61 -6.73
CA THR A 427 -3.80 -7.86 -6.39
C THR A 427 -4.51 -6.56 -6.05
N ASN A 428 -5.65 -6.30 -6.66
CA ASN A 428 -6.45 -5.09 -6.46
C ASN A 428 -7.93 -5.44 -6.33
N THR A 429 -8.72 -4.48 -5.85
CA THR A 429 -10.18 -4.55 -5.78
C THR A 429 -10.82 -3.56 -6.75
N ASP A 430 -12.14 -3.57 -6.85
CA ASP A 430 -12.88 -2.66 -7.70
C ASP A 430 -12.73 -1.19 -7.25
N THR A 431 -12.53 -0.94 -5.95
CA THR A 431 -12.23 0.41 -5.45
C THR A 431 -11.00 1.03 -6.12
N GLU A 432 -9.95 0.24 -6.39
CA GLU A 432 -8.74 0.76 -7.02
C GLU A 432 -8.96 1.16 -8.48
N TYR A 433 -9.93 0.58 -9.17
CA TYR A 433 -10.33 1.06 -10.48
C TYR A 433 -11.01 2.43 -10.37
N TRP A 434 -11.94 2.59 -9.45
CA TRP A 434 -12.72 3.83 -9.29
C TRP A 434 -11.93 4.96 -8.62
N GLN A 435 -11.05 4.64 -7.68
CA GLN A 435 -10.34 5.62 -6.85
C GLN A 435 -8.81 5.60 -7.04
N GLY A 436 -8.22 4.48 -7.40
CA GLY A 436 -6.78 4.30 -7.51
C GLY A 436 -6.21 4.38 -8.93
N ALA A 437 -7.02 4.64 -9.94
CA ALA A 437 -6.60 4.67 -11.36
C ALA A 437 -5.97 3.35 -11.86
N MET A 438 -6.39 2.19 -11.30
CA MET A 438 -5.78 0.89 -11.57
C MET A 438 -5.80 0.50 -13.06
N SER A 439 -6.72 1.02 -13.85
CA SER A 439 -6.71 0.75 -15.30
C SER A 439 -5.39 1.10 -15.98
N LEU A 440 -4.65 2.08 -15.44
CA LEU A 440 -3.32 2.48 -15.94
C LEU A 440 -2.23 1.45 -15.64
N ASP A 441 -2.43 0.53 -14.69
CA ASP A 441 -1.47 -0.56 -14.42
C ASP A 441 -1.39 -1.56 -15.58
N THR A 442 -2.46 -1.65 -16.39
CA THR A 442 -2.63 -2.66 -17.46
C THR A 442 -2.91 -2.06 -18.83
N THR A 443 -3.06 -0.74 -18.94
CA THR A 443 -3.34 -0.05 -20.20
C THR A 443 -2.38 1.10 -20.44
N ASP A 444 -2.18 1.46 -21.71
CA ASP A 444 -1.50 2.70 -22.07
C ASP A 444 -2.49 3.89 -22.07
N ALA A 445 -1.95 5.12 -22.09
CA ALA A 445 -2.77 6.33 -22.14
C ALA A 445 -3.52 6.51 -23.48
N LYS A 446 -3.35 5.58 -24.45
CA LYS A 446 -4.01 5.59 -25.78
C LYS A 446 -5.16 4.61 -25.86
N GLY A 447 -5.46 3.88 -24.78
CA GLY A 447 -6.57 2.94 -24.74
C GLY A 447 -6.24 1.55 -25.31
N HIS A 448 -5.01 1.05 -25.12
CA HIS A 448 -4.63 -0.31 -25.48
C HIS A 448 -4.22 -1.10 -24.23
N ASP A 449 -4.52 -2.39 -24.23
CA ASP A 449 -4.01 -3.31 -23.21
C ASP A 449 -2.49 -3.46 -23.35
N LEU A 450 -1.77 -3.43 -22.23
CA LEU A 450 -0.34 -3.64 -22.17
C LEU A 450 0.00 -5.13 -21.99
N VAL A 451 1.18 -5.52 -22.47
CA VAL A 451 1.72 -6.85 -22.25
C VAL A 451 2.24 -6.98 -20.83
N ILE A 452 1.67 -7.89 -20.05
CA ILE A 452 2.11 -8.16 -18.69
C ILE A 452 3.36 -9.08 -18.73
N PRO A 453 4.48 -8.71 -18.05
CA PRO A 453 5.70 -9.51 -18.01
C PRO A 453 5.48 -10.93 -17.48
N ALA A 454 6.28 -11.90 -17.95
CA ALA A 454 6.09 -13.31 -17.63
C ALA A 454 6.22 -13.65 -16.12
N ASN A 455 6.97 -12.84 -15.37
CA ASN A 455 7.14 -12.94 -13.92
C ASN A 455 6.07 -12.18 -13.13
N VAL A 456 5.03 -11.63 -13.77
CA VAL A 456 3.95 -10.88 -13.15
C VAL A 456 2.61 -11.57 -13.40
N ARG A 457 1.74 -11.58 -12.38
CA ARG A 457 0.33 -11.93 -12.48
C ARG A 457 -0.49 -10.80 -11.82
N ILE A 458 -1.61 -10.47 -12.44
CA ILE A 458 -2.54 -9.45 -11.95
C ILE A 458 -3.87 -10.12 -11.64
N TYR A 459 -4.38 -9.88 -10.43
CA TYR A 459 -5.67 -10.40 -9.99
C TYR A 459 -6.52 -9.26 -9.45
N HIS A 460 -7.61 -8.98 -10.13
CA HIS A 460 -8.66 -8.08 -9.70
C HIS A 460 -9.70 -8.87 -8.90
N PHE A 461 -9.90 -8.57 -7.63
CA PHE A 461 -11.00 -9.11 -6.83
C PHE A 461 -12.27 -8.36 -7.19
N ALA A 462 -13.05 -8.96 -8.08
CA ALA A 462 -14.21 -8.38 -8.72
C ALA A 462 -15.23 -7.86 -7.71
N SER A 463 -15.77 -6.66 -7.94
CA SER A 463 -16.79 -6.02 -7.11
C SER A 463 -16.48 -6.04 -5.61
N ALA A 464 -15.22 -5.94 -5.21
CA ALA A 464 -14.81 -5.86 -3.81
C ALA A 464 -14.40 -4.43 -3.46
N GLN A 465 -14.59 -4.04 -2.19
CA GLN A 465 -14.10 -2.75 -1.71
C GLN A 465 -12.65 -2.85 -1.24
N HIS A 466 -12.00 -1.70 -1.05
CA HIS A 466 -10.60 -1.58 -0.61
C HIS A 466 -10.31 -2.36 0.67
N GLY A 467 -11.00 -2.06 1.76
CA GLY A 467 -10.89 -2.83 2.99
C GLY A 467 -11.69 -4.12 2.89
N GLY A 468 -11.01 -5.29 2.98
CA GLY A 468 -11.70 -6.57 2.94
C GLY A 468 -12.75 -6.72 4.03
N PHE A 469 -13.92 -7.23 3.68
CA PHE A 469 -14.94 -7.58 4.67
C PHE A 469 -14.61 -8.94 5.29
N SER A 470 -14.74 -9.05 6.61
CA SER A 470 -14.57 -10.35 7.27
C SER A 470 -15.78 -11.25 6.96
N PRO A 471 -15.56 -12.44 6.37
CA PRO A 471 -16.68 -13.33 5.97
C PRO A 471 -17.53 -13.85 7.13
N VAL A 472 -17.11 -13.63 8.35
CA VAL A 472 -17.80 -14.05 9.58
C VAL A 472 -18.37 -12.87 10.37
N SER A 473 -18.16 -11.64 9.90
CA SER A 473 -18.78 -10.47 10.51
C SER A 473 -20.27 -10.39 10.16
N PRO A 474 -21.10 -9.88 11.07
CA PRO A 474 -22.50 -9.57 10.74
C PRO A 474 -22.58 -8.59 9.56
N VAL A 475 -23.58 -8.75 8.71
CA VAL A 475 -23.87 -7.77 7.66
C VAL A 475 -24.15 -6.42 8.31
N PRO A 476 -23.51 -5.34 7.90
CA PRO A 476 -23.75 -4.01 8.45
C PRO A 476 -25.21 -3.59 8.29
N THR A 477 -25.74 -2.90 9.30
CA THR A 477 -27.10 -2.35 9.30
C THR A 477 -27.10 -0.82 9.28
N SER A 478 -25.90 -0.20 9.30
CA SER A 478 -25.71 1.26 9.23
C SER A 478 -24.87 1.62 8.02
N THR A 479 -25.21 2.70 7.37
CA THR A 479 -24.48 3.28 6.26
C THR A 479 -23.31 4.16 6.71
N GLY A 480 -23.28 4.56 8.01
CA GLY A 480 -22.28 5.49 8.53
C GLY A 480 -22.43 6.88 7.89
N ILE A 481 -21.35 7.38 7.31
CA ILE A 481 -21.32 8.66 6.55
C ILE A 481 -21.62 8.46 5.07
N CYS A 482 -21.82 7.21 4.63
CA CYS A 482 -22.11 6.87 3.24
C CYS A 482 -23.63 6.75 2.98
N GLU A 483 -24.01 6.75 1.71
CA GLU A 483 -25.40 6.64 1.26
C GLU A 483 -25.91 5.19 1.36
N TYR A 484 -25.07 4.21 0.99
CA TYR A 484 -25.45 2.79 0.96
C TYR A 484 -24.69 1.99 2.01
N LEU A 485 -25.21 0.80 2.33
CA LEU A 485 -24.53 -0.16 3.20
C LEU A 485 -23.15 -0.51 2.63
N PRO A 486 -22.13 -0.73 3.49
CA PRO A 486 -20.81 -1.13 3.06
C PRO A 486 -20.82 -2.45 2.30
N ASN A 487 -19.93 -2.59 1.34
CA ASN A 487 -19.75 -3.81 0.57
C ASN A 487 -19.28 -4.96 1.46
N VAL A 488 -19.97 -6.10 1.38
CA VAL A 488 -19.70 -7.30 2.18
C VAL A 488 -19.09 -8.46 1.37
N ASN A 489 -18.60 -8.20 0.16
CA ASN A 489 -17.94 -9.20 -0.67
C ASN A 489 -16.51 -9.49 -0.15
N PRO A 490 -16.24 -10.67 0.47
CA PRO A 490 -14.92 -10.98 1.01
C PRO A 490 -13.97 -11.47 -0.08
N TYR A 491 -12.69 -11.13 0.03
CA TYR A 491 -11.63 -11.64 -0.85
C TYR A 491 -10.47 -12.32 -0.09
N VAL A 492 -10.54 -12.37 1.23
CA VAL A 492 -9.49 -12.96 2.07
C VAL A 492 -9.20 -14.43 1.72
N TYR A 493 -10.21 -15.19 1.34
CA TYR A 493 -10.06 -16.58 0.93
C TYR A 493 -9.21 -16.73 -0.34
N GLN A 494 -9.39 -15.81 -1.30
CA GLN A 494 -8.60 -15.76 -2.52
C GLN A 494 -7.16 -15.34 -2.23
N GLN A 495 -6.93 -14.40 -1.30
CA GLN A 495 -5.58 -14.01 -0.86
C GLN A 495 -4.82 -15.20 -0.26
N ARG A 496 -5.48 -16.02 0.58
CA ARG A 496 -4.88 -17.24 1.16
C ARG A 496 -4.44 -18.22 0.06
N ALA A 497 -5.31 -18.49 -0.90
CA ALA A 497 -5.00 -19.37 -2.03
C ALA A 497 -3.86 -18.82 -2.90
N LEU A 498 -3.86 -17.52 -3.16
CA LEU A 498 -2.81 -16.84 -3.94
C LEU A 498 -1.48 -16.81 -3.17
N LEU A 499 -1.45 -16.65 -1.85
CA LEU A 499 -0.20 -16.75 -1.08
C LEU A 499 0.44 -18.13 -1.27
N VAL A 500 -0.35 -19.20 -1.14
CA VAL A 500 0.14 -20.57 -1.38
C VAL A 500 0.65 -20.74 -2.83
N ALA A 501 -0.07 -20.18 -3.79
CA ALA A 501 0.33 -20.24 -5.20
C ALA A 501 1.63 -19.46 -5.48
N LEU A 502 1.82 -18.29 -4.85
CA LEU A 502 3.06 -17.50 -4.98
C LEU A 502 4.24 -18.25 -4.38
N GLN A 503 4.09 -18.81 -3.18
CA GLN A 503 5.12 -19.62 -2.53
C GLN A 503 5.51 -20.83 -3.40
N GLN A 504 4.54 -21.56 -3.96
CA GLN A 504 4.80 -22.67 -4.85
C GLN A 504 5.48 -22.23 -6.16
N TRP A 505 5.13 -21.06 -6.67
CA TRP A 505 5.80 -20.53 -7.86
C TRP A 505 7.26 -20.15 -7.58
N VAL A 506 7.52 -19.53 -6.43
CA VAL A 506 8.86 -19.16 -6.00
C VAL A 506 9.71 -20.39 -5.71
N ALA A 507 9.23 -21.29 -4.84
CA ALA A 507 10.03 -22.41 -4.34
C ALA A 507 10.17 -23.56 -5.33
N ASN A 508 9.16 -23.85 -6.12
CA ASN A 508 9.08 -25.06 -6.96
C ASN A 508 8.96 -24.76 -8.45
N GLY A 509 8.81 -23.49 -8.84
CA GLY A 509 8.52 -23.11 -10.24
C GLY A 509 7.12 -23.50 -10.71
N THR A 510 6.21 -23.91 -9.81
CA THR A 510 4.84 -24.30 -10.17
C THR A 510 4.09 -23.10 -10.70
N ALA A 511 3.65 -23.17 -11.96
CA ALA A 511 2.93 -22.05 -12.59
C ALA A 511 1.67 -21.68 -11.77
N PRO A 512 1.46 -20.40 -11.46
CA PRO A 512 0.28 -19.96 -10.74
C PRO A 512 -0.95 -19.93 -11.64
N PRO A 513 -2.17 -19.69 -11.11
CA PRO A 513 -3.33 -19.36 -11.93
C PRO A 513 -3.01 -18.23 -12.90
N ALA A 514 -3.67 -18.21 -14.07
CA ALA A 514 -3.53 -17.10 -15.01
C ALA A 514 -4.06 -15.80 -14.42
N SER A 515 -3.52 -14.66 -14.88
CA SER A 515 -4.03 -13.33 -14.52
C SER A 515 -5.53 -13.22 -14.82
N ARG A 516 -6.25 -12.50 -13.93
CA ARG A 516 -7.69 -12.22 -14.08
C ARG A 516 -7.96 -10.77 -13.74
N TYR A 517 -8.21 -9.97 -14.75
CA TYR A 517 -8.51 -8.53 -14.66
C TYR A 517 -9.22 -8.08 -15.93
N ALA A 518 -9.99 -7.00 -15.84
CA ALA A 518 -10.73 -6.43 -16.94
C ALA A 518 -9.80 -5.90 -18.05
N ARG A 519 -10.20 -6.06 -19.33
CA ARG A 519 -9.41 -5.68 -20.52
C ARG A 519 -10.24 -4.90 -21.52
N ILE A 520 -9.57 -4.00 -22.25
CA ILE A 520 -10.15 -3.27 -23.36
C ILE A 520 -10.48 -4.23 -24.52
N SER A 521 -9.55 -5.14 -24.83
CA SER A 521 -9.70 -6.12 -25.92
C SER A 521 -10.92 -7.04 -25.76
N ASP A 522 -11.26 -7.37 -24.50
CA ASP A 522 -12.38 -8.26 -24.17
C ASP A 522 -13.69 -7.49 -23.96
N ARG A 523 -13.63 -6.15 -24.01
CA ARG A 523 -14.74 -5.24 -23.69
C ARG A 523 -15.26 -5.37 -22.27
N THR A 524 -14.37 -5.73 -21.35
CA THR A 524 -14.64 -5.81 -19.91
C THR A 524 -14.05 -4.63 -19.14
N LEU A 525 -13.25 -3.77 -19.83
CA LEU A 525 -12.72 -2.51 -19.30
C LEU A 525 -13.21 -1.36 -20.20
N LEU A 526 -14.01 -0.47 -19.65
CA LEU A 526 -14.80 0.52 -20.38
C LEU A 526 -14.68 1.93 -19.77
N PRO A 527 -14.98 2.99 -20.53
CA PRO A 527 -15.22 4.31 -19.91
C PRO A 527 -16.36 4.24 -18.86
N PRO A 528 -16.33 5.04 -17.79
CA PRO A 528 -17.29 4.95 -16.70
C PRO A 528 -18.75 5.00 -17.14
N ASN A 529 -19.09 5.83 -18.12
CA ASN A 529 -20.44 5.91 -18.70
C ASN A 529 -20.85 4.71 -19.57
N GLY A 530 -19.93 3.83 -19.87
CA GLY A 530 -20.14 2.61 -20.65
C GLY A 530 -20.26 1.33 -19.82
N VAL A 531 -20.09 1.41 -18.50
CA VAL A 531 -20.00 0.24 -17.61
C VAL A 531 -21.29 -0.59 -17.59
N GLY A 532 -22.47 0.06 -17.70
CA GLY A 532 -23.73 -0.65 -17.87
C GLY A 532 -24.47 -0.99 -16.58
N PHE A 533 -24.33 -0.19 -15.52
CA PHE A 533 -25.11 -0.40 -14.30
C PHE A 533 -26.61 -0.50 -14.58
N PRO A 534 -27.33 -1.45 -13.96
CA PRO A 534 -28.77 -1.56 -14.10
C PRO A 534 -29.47 -0.32 -13.57
N ASN A 535 -30.67 -0.04 -14.07
CA ASN A 535 -31.49 1.12 -13.63
C ASN A 535 -32.05 0.86 -12.22
N MET A 536 -31.17 0.90 -11.22
CA MET A 536 -31.51 0.83 -9.81
C MET A 536 -32.00 2.22 -9.32
N ALA A 537 -32.66 2.26 -8.17
CA ALA A 537 -33.06 3.52 -7.54
C ALA A 537 -31.83 4.19 -6.90
N PHE A 538 -31.15 5.05 -7.65
CA PHE A 538 -30.15 5.97 -7.12
C PHE A 538 -30.84 7.24 -6.57
N PRO A 539 -30.27 7.92 -5.57
CA PRO A 539 -30.79 9.18 -5.08
C PRO A 539 -30.96 10.22 -6.20
N THR A 540 -31.95 11.09 -6.07
CA THR A 540 -32.21 12.13 -7.06
C THR A 540 -31.02 13.10 -7.14
N GLY A 541 -30.47 13.28 -8.31
CA GLY A 541 -29.30 14.14 -8.54
C GLY A 541 -27.96 13.43 -8.41
N ILE A 542 -27.92 12.17 -7.93
CA ILE A 542 -26.73 11.34 -7.89
C ILE A 542 -26.67 10.48 -9.15
N ALA A 543 -25.52 10.46 -9.79
CA ALA A 543 -25.30 9.62 -10.97
C ALA A 543 -25.28 8.13 -10.60
N ALA A 544 -25.63 7.28 -11.57
CA ALA A 544 -25.54 5.82 -11.41
C ALA A 544 -24.10 5.28 -11.34
N TYR A 545 -23.12 6.13 -11.45
CA TYR A 545 -21.68 5.85 -11.32
C TYR A 545 -20.96 7.17 -10.98
N PRO A 546 -19.78 7.11 -10.34
CA PRO A 546 -18.99 8.30 -10.06
C PRO A 546 -18.65 9.07 -11.33
N THR A 547 -18.81 10.37 -11.30
CA THR A 547 -18.59 11.25 -12.45
C THR A 547 -17.52 12.30 -12.14
N VAL A 548 -16.96 12.87 -13.19
CA VAL A 548 -16.03 14.00 -13.07
C VAL A 548 -16.66 15.23 -12.38
N VAL A 549 -17.99 15.33 -12.34
CA VAL A 549 -18.70 16.44 -11.67
C VAL A 549 -18.40 16.48 -10.17
N PHE A 550 -18.37 15.33 -9.53
CA PHE A 550 -18.12 15.24 -8.09
C PHE A 550 -16.66 14.88 -7.76
N THR A 551 -16.03 14.12 -8.62
CA THR A 551 -14.75 13.49 -8.28
C THR A 551 -13.60 13.98 -9.13
N GLY A 552 -13.82 14.80 -10.14
CA GLY A 552 -12.82 15.42 -11.03
C GLY A 552 -11.61 14.59 -11.42
N LEU A 553 -11.13 13.76 -10.53
CA LEU A 553 -9.90 13.00 -10.66
C LEU A 553 -10.08 11.52 -10.96
N TYR A 554 -11.28 10.97 -10.86
CA TYR A 554 -11.49 9.52 -11.04
C TYR A 554 -11.65 9.12 -12.50
N ASN A 555 -12.37 9.89 -13.26
CA ASN A 555 -12.54 9.63 -14.69
C ASN A 555 -11.44 10.24 -15.53
N THR A 556 -10.88 11.35 -15.04
CA THR A 556 -9.70 11.99 -15.63
C THR A 556 -8.73 12.29 -14.51
N ARG A 557 -7.50 11.88 -14.69
CA ARG A 557 -6.42 12.18 -13.76
C ARG A 557 -5.46 13.14 -14.43
N ASN A 558 -5.31 14.34 -13.89
CA ASN A 558 -4.41 15.34 -14.42
C ASN A 558 -2.96 15.03 -14.05
N LEU A 559 -2.05 15.24 -14.98
CA LEU A 559 -0.62 15.26 -14.70
C LEU A 559 -0.32 16.45 -13.78
N LEU A 560 0.44 16.21 -12.71
CA LEU A 560 0.82 17.19 -11.72
C LEU A 560 2.27 17.66 -11.96
N PHE A 561 2.50 18.95 -11.87
CA PHE A 561 3.85 19.49 -11.91
C PHE A 561 4.32 19.83 -10.49
N TRP A 562 5.26 19.05 -10.01
CA TRP A 562 5.83 19.13 -8.67
C TRP A 562 7.04 20.07 -8.56
N GLY A 563 7.32 20.81 -9.61
CA GLY A 563 8.40 21.79 -9.65
C GLY A 563 9.72 21.24 -10.20
N PRO A 564 10.68 22.13 -10.47
CA PRO A 564 11.91 21.78 -11.20
C PRO A 564 12.99 21.10 -10.34
N LYS A 565 12.71 20.87 -9.05
CA LYS A 565 13.61 20.19 -8.10
C LYS A 565 13.16 18.79 -7.73
N PHE A 566 12.06 18.35 -8.31
CA PHE A 566 11.57 16.98 -8.20
C PHE A 566 12.07 16.19 -9.40
N ASP A 567 12.62 15.03 -9.13
CA ASP A 567 13.03 14.05 -10.13
C ASP A 567 12.01 12.90 -10.14
N ALA A 568 11.28 12.77 -11.24
CA ALA A 568 10.25 11.75 -11.37
C ALA A 568 10.83 10.35 -11.64
N ASP A 569 12.09 10.25 -12.13
CA ASP A 569 12.69 8.94 -12.44
C ASP A 569 13.10 8.16 -11.19
N ASP A 570 13.44 8.86 -10.11
CA ASP A 570 13.81 8.27 -8.83
C ASP A 570 12.96 8.78 -7.64
N GLU A 571 11.90 9.51 -7.95
CA GLU A 571 10.95 10.06 -6.98
C GLU A 571 11.64 10.86 -5.87
N SER A 572 12.69 11.58 -6.21
CA SER A 572 13.56 12.27 -5.26
C SER A 572 13.45 13.78 -5.35
N GLY A 573 14.05 14.45 -4.38
CA GLY A 573 14.26 15.89 -4.39
C GLY A 573 13.24 16.67 -3.57
N ILE A 574 12.88 17.87 -4.07
CA ILE A 574 12.09 18.86 -3.33
C ILE A 574 10.80 19.14 -4.09
N LEU A 575 9.68 18.84 -3.47
CA LEU A 575 8.37 19.11 -4.05
C LEU A 575 8.02 20.61 -3.99
N ARG A 576 7.36 21.08 -5.03
CA ARG A 576 6.55 22.29 -4.97
C ARG A 576 5.18 21.91 -4.43
N GLU A 577 4.83 22.36 -3.26
CA GLU A 577 3.53 22.12 -2.65
C GLU A 577 2.73 23.40 -2.45
N PRO A 578 1.45 23.40 -2.78
CA PRO A 578 0.75 22.40 -3.60
C PRO A 578 1.28 22.35 -5.05
N PRO A 579 1.12 21.22 -5.76
CA PRO A 579 1.55 21.08 -7.15
C PRO A 579 0.72 21.98 -8.09
N VAL A 580 1.20 22.15 -9.32
CA VAL A 580 0.38 22.74 -10.37
C VAL A 580 -0.35 21.65 -11.12
N VAL A 581 -1.68 21.70 -11.10
CA VAL A 581 -2.52 20.82 -11.93
C VAL A 581 -2.39 21.28 -13.38
N THR A 582 -1.98 20.37 -14.28
CA THR A 582 -1.87 20.67 -15.71
C THR A 582 -3.18 20.36 -16.45
N ASP A 583 -3.29 20.79 -17.70
CA ASP A 583 -4.42 20.42 -18.58
C ASP A 583 -4.26 19.04 -19.23
N LEU A 584 -3.12 18.36 -18.98
CA LEU A 584 -2.86 17.01 -19.48
C LEU A 584 -3.51 15.99 -18.54
N ALA A 585 -4.36 15.13 -19.07
CA ALA A 585 -5.13 14.20 -18.27
C ALA A 585 -5.07 12.76 -18.81
N TYR A 586 -5.11 11.81 -17.88
CA TYR A 586 -5.24 10.38 -18.16
C TYR A 586 -6.72 9.96 -18.17
N ASN A 587 -7.09 9.13 -19.12
CA ASN A 587 -8.41 8.50 -19.14
C ASN A 587 -8.38 7.27 -18.22
N ILE A 588 -9.23 7.28 -17.20
CA ILE A 588 -9.40 6.16 -16.29
C ILE A 588 -10.58 5.32 -16.76
N LEU A 589 -10.35 4.02 -16.91
CA LEU A 589 -11.34 3.05 -17.33
C LEU A 589 -11.82 2.22 -16.14
N GLN A 590 -13.03 1.65 -16.26
CA GLN A 590 -13.70 0.91 -15.18
C GLN A 590 -14.12 -0.48 -15.66
N PRO A 591 -14.18 -1.49 -14.77
CA PRO A 591 -14.73 -2.80 -15.10
C PRO A 591 -16.18 -2.72 -15.52
N ALA A 592 -16.55 -3.51 -16.54
CA ALA A 592 -17.93 -3.66 -16.95
C ALA A 592 -18.69 -4.57 -15.98
N VAL A 593 -19.99 -4.29 -15.79
CA VAL A 593 -20.85 -5.07 -14.89
C VAL A 593 -21.89 -5.88 -15.64
N ASP A 594 -22.40 -6.94 -14.98
CA ASP A 594 -23.51 -7.77 -15.47
C ASP A 594 -24.89 -7.11 -15.19
N ALA A 595 -25.96 -7.80 -15.54
CA ALA A 595 -27.32 -7.32 -15.34
C ALA A 595 -27.68 -7.11 -13.86
N ASP A 596 -26.89 -7.58 -12.94
CA ASP A 596 -27.03 -7.39 -11.49
C ASP A 596 -26.20 -6.22 -10.96
N GLY A 597 -25.37 -5.61 -11.82
CA GLY A 597 -24.44 -4.56 -11.44
C GLY A 597 -23.16 -5.05 -10.79
N ASN A 598 -22.80 -6.32 -10.97
CA ASN A 598 -21.58 -6.92 -10.47
C ASN A 598 -20.54 -7.10 -11.59
N ASP A 599 -19.27 -6.93 -11.30
CA ASP A 599 -18.20 -7.06 -12.31
C ASP A 599 -18.26 -8.40 -13.03
N ILE A 600 -18.10 -8.35 -14.36
CA ILE A 600 -18.16 -9.54 -15.20
C ILE A 600 -16.82 -10.26 -15.31
N ASP A 601 -15.70 -9.59 -15.00
CA ASP A 601 -14.35 -10.10 -15.10
C ASP A 601 -13.61 -10.02 -13.74
N GLY A 602 -12.37 -10.48 -13.70
CA GLY A 602 -11.59 -10.59 -12.49
C GLY A 602 -11.76 -11.92 -11.78
N VAL A 603 -11.33 -11.99 -10.52
CA VAL A 603 -11.55 -13.14 -9.63
C VAL A 603 -12.90 -12.95 -8.95
N ARG A 604 -13.92 -13.59 -9.49
CA ARG A 604 -15.28 -13.56 -8.93
C ARG A 604 -15.38 -14.53 -7.76
N SER A 605 -15.57 -14.00 -6.55
CA SER A 605 -15.75 -14.78 -5.33
C SER A 605 -17.02 -15.66 -5.40
N THR A 606 -17.19 -16.57 -4.45
CA THR A 606 -18.46 -17.31 -4.29
C THR A 606 -19.65 -16.38 -4.06
N THR A 607 -19.42 -15.24 -3.40
CA THR A 607 -20.43 -14.19 -3.17
C THR A 607 -20.92 -13.58 -4.48
N LEU A 608 -20.04 -13.38 -5.48
CA LEU A 608 -20.43 -12.85 -6.79
C LEU A 608 -20.97 -13.90 -7.73
N GLN A 609 -20.61 -15.17 -7.56
CA GLN A 609 -21.15 -16.28 -8.36
C GLN A 609 -22.52 -16.75 -7.86
N ALA A 610 -22.85 -16.46 -6.59
CA ALA A 610 -24.15 -16.67 -5.97
C ALA A 610 -24.60 -15.38 -5.25
N PRO A 611 -24.90 -14.28 -5.99
CA PRO A 611 -25.07 -12.97 -5.36
C PRO A 611 -26.38 -12.85 -4.59
N LEU A 612 -26.33 -12.13 -3.48
CA LEU A 612 -27.50 -11.72 -2.69
C LEU A 612 -27.87 -10.25 -2.94
N GLY A 613 -27.11 -9.55 -3.79
CA GLY A 613 -27.31 -8.16 -4.14
C GLY A 613 -26.29 -7.69 -5.18
N THR A 614 -26.26 -6.40 -5.44
CA THR A 614 -25.21 -5.71 -6.18
C THR A 614 -24.11 -5.31 -5.20
N TYR A 615 -22.87 -5.58 -5.58
CA TYR A 615 -21.67 -5.22 -4.83
C TYR A 615 -20.86 -4.27 -5.71
N MET A 616 -20.50 -3.09 -5.19
CA MET A 616 -19.74 -2.08 -5.92
C MET A 616 -18.50 -1.70 -5.13
N GLY A 617 -17.39 -1.38 -5.81
CA GLY A 617 -16.15 -0.90 -5.18
C GLY A 617 -16.21 0.56 -4.77
N TRP A 618 -17.33 1.23 -4.93
CA TRP A 618 -17.54 2.63 -4.61
C TRP A 618 -18.87 2.85 -3.85
N ASN A 619 -18.96 3.97 -3.16
CA ASN A 619 -20.14 4.44 -2.46
C ASN A 619 -20.18 5.96 -2.52
N TYR A 620 -21.33 6.56 -2.31
CA TYR A 620 -21.48 8.00 -2.21
C TYR A 620 -21.55 8.46 -0.76
N ARG A 621 -21.11 9.69 -0.50
CA ARG A 621 -21.30 10.36 0.78
C ARG A 621 -22.74 10.80 0.94
N ALA A 622 -23.27 10.62 2.16
CA ALA A 622 -24.60 11.03 2.52
C ALA A 622 -24.68 12.55 2.78
N ALA A 623 -25.89 13.07 2.84
CA ALA A 623 -26.15 14.47 3.17
C ALA A 623 -25.47 14.89 4.49
N GLY A 624 -24.80 16.05 4.47
CA GLY A 624 -24.02 16.57 5.59
C GLY A 624 -22.55 16.11 5.65
N TYR A 625 -22.11 15.35 4.64
CA TYR A 625 -20.73 14.85 4.53
C TYR A 625 -20.09 15.09 3.15
N GLY A 626 -20.52 16.12 2.42
CA GLY A 626 -20.15 16.30 1.02
C GLY A 626 -20.99 15.38 0.12
N GLU A 627 -22.31 15.52 0.18
CA GLU A 627 -23.27 14.65 -0.51
C GLU A 627 -22.95 14.48 -2.01
N GLY A 628 -22.89 13.22 -2.44
CA GLY A 628 -22.63 12.87 -3.84
C GLY A 628 -21.18 12.68 -4.21
N ASP A 629 -20.24 13.01 -3.32
CA ASP A 629 -18.84 12.66 -3.49
C ASP A 629 -18.60 11.16 -3.19
N LEU A 630 -17.46 10.63 -3.58
CA LEU A 630 -17.09 9.26 -3.22
C LEU A 630 -16.88 9.15 -1.70
N CYS A 631 -17.38 8.06 -1.11
CA CYS A 631 -17.33 7.85 0.34
C CYS A 631 -16.09 7.04 0.72
N ASP A 632 -14.98 7.72 0.95
CA ASP A 632 -13.70 7.09 1.28
C ASP A 632 -13.36 5.93 0.32
N LEU A 633 -12.73 4.89 0.86
CA LEU A 633 -12.46 3.64 0.18
C LEU A 633 -13.57 2.59 0.42
N THR A 634 -14.77 3.04 0.75
CA THR A 634 -15.92 2.20 1.07
C THR A 634 -16.70 1.85 -0.21
N GLY A 635 -16.90 0.57 -0.43
CA GLY A 635 -17.82 0.09 -1.47
C GLY A 635 -19.25 0.05 -0.98
N SER A 636 -20.18 -0.34 -1.85
CA SER A 636 -21.60 -0.43 -1.51
C SER A 636 -22.20 -1.81 -1.75
N PHE A 637 -23.24 -2.10 -0.96
CA PHE A 637 -24.06 -3.29 -1.07
C PHE A 637 -25.53 -2.90 -1.18
N ILE A 638 -26.18 -3.29 -2.30
CA ILE A 638 -27.60 -3.07 -2.53
C ILE A 638 -28.27 -4.43 -2.65
N PRO A 639 -28.98 -4.92 -1.61
CA PRO A 639 -29.57 -6.26 -1.59
C PRO A 639 -30.65 -6.42 -2.67
N PHE A 640 -30.82 -7.64 -3.16
CA PHE A 640 -31.95 -8.00 -4.01
C PHE A 640 -33.25 -8.07 -3.21
N ALA A 641 -34.38 -7.80 -3.88
CA ALA A 641 -35.69 -8.07 -3.32
C ALA A 641 -35.81 -9.58 -3.00
N GLY A 642 -36.50 -9.93 -1.91
CA GLY A 642 -36.73 -11.34 -1.54
C GLY A 642 -37.59 -12.07 -2.55
N THR A 643 -38.65 -11.42 -3.05
CA THR A 643 -39.66 -12.03 -3.97
C THR A 643 -39.90 -11.18 -5.22
N GLN A 644 -40.41 -11.80 -6.27
CA GLN A 644 -40.81 -11.12 -7.51
C GLN A 644 -41.82 -9.98 -7.24
N ALA A 645 -42.76 -10.20 -6.32
CA ALA A 645 -43.74 -9.17 -5.97
C ALA A 645 -43.08 -7.92 -5.38
N GLN A 646 -42.11 -8.10 -4.48
CA GLN A 646 -41.34 -6.98 -3.90
C GLN A 646 -40.52 -6.26 -4.95
N ARG A 647 -39.77 -7.00 -5.82
CA ARG A 647 -38.96 -6.37 -6.85
C ARG A 647 -39.82 -5.57 -7.85
N THR A 648 -40.99 -6.11 -8.23
CA THR A 648 -41.93 -5.40 -9.13
C THR A 648 -42.47 -4.12 -8.49
N ALA A 649 -42.83 -4.19 -7.19
CA ALA A 649 -43.32 -3.02 -6.45
C ALA A 649 -42.22 -1.92 -6.32
N ASN A 650 -40.95 -2.31 -6.23
CA ASN A 650 -39.82 -1.39 -6.13
C ASN A 650 -39.32 -0.91 -7.50
N GLY A 651 -39.82 -1.46 -8.62
CA GLY A 651 -39.29 -1.18 -9.96
C GLY A 651 -37.86 -1.70 -10.18
N ASP A 652 -37.40 -2.66 -9.38
CA ASP A 652 -36.03 -3.19 -9.47
C ASP A 652 -35.92 -4.15 -10.67
N PRO A 653 -35.03 -3.90 -11.65
CA PRO A 653 -34.88 -4.76 -12.84
C PRO A 653 -34.17 -6.07 -12.51
N ARG A 654 -33.44 -6.17 -11.40
CA ARG A 654 -32.67 -7.35 -10.99
C ARG A 654 -33.62 -8.44 -10.49
N LEU A 655 -33.31 -9.71 -10.77
CA LEU A 655 -34.12 -10.84 -10.28
C LEU A 655 -34.08 -10.91 -8.74
N SER A 656 -35.23 -11.24 -8.13
CA SER A 656 -35.34 -11.47 -6.69
C SER A 656 -34.62 -12.75 -6.26
N LEU A 657 -34.35 -12.87 -4.95
CA LEU A 657 -33.71 -14.05 -4.38
C LEU A 657 -34.49 -15.34 -4.68
N HIS A 658 -35.83 -15.30 -4.58
CA HIS A 658 -36.68 -16.45 -4.87
C HIS A 658 -36.66 -16.83 -6.36
N GLU A 659 -36.67 -15.85 -7.29
CA GLU A 659 -36.57 -16.12 -8.72
C GLU A 659 -35.22 -16.75 -9.11
N ARG A 660 -34.15 -16.45 -8.36
CA ARG A 660 -32.79 -16.97 -8.61
C ARG A 660 -32.59 -18.37 -8.07
N TYR A 661 -32.99 -18.59 -6.85
CA TYR A 661 -32.57 -19.77 -6.07
C TYR A 661 -33.72 -20.71 -5.74
N GLY A 662 -34.96 -20.22 -5.82
CA GLY A 662 -36.14 -20.94 -5.36
C GLY A 662 -36.23 -21.01 -3.85
N ASP A 663 -35.21 -21.61 -3.23
CA ASP A 663 -35.09 -21.80 -1.79
C ASP A 663 -33.62 -21.82 -1.32
N ASN A 664 -33.39 -22.08 -0.03
CA ASN A 664 -32.06 -22.18 0.52
C ASN A 664 -31.25 -23.35 -0.07
N ALA A 665 -31.89 -24.48 -0.41
CA ALA A 665 -31.17 -25.61 -1.02
C ALA A 665 -30.63 -25.26 -2.40
N GLY A 666 -31.39 -24.51 -3.18
CA GLY A 666 -30.95 -23.96 -4.48
C GLY A 666 -29.77 -23.01 -4.31
N TYR A 667 -29.83 -22.10 -3.35
CA TYR A 667 -28.70 -21.21 -3.04
C TYR A 667 -27.43 -22.00 -2.67
N VAL A 668 -27.52 -22.95 -1.74
CA VAL A 668 -26.39 -23.79 -1.32
C VAL A 668 -25.81 -24.58 -2.50
N ALA A 669 -26.63 -25.04 -3.43
CA ALA A 669 -26.17 -25.75 -4.62
C ALA A 669 -25.31 -24.85 -5.52
N VAL A 670 -25.73 -23.60 -5.75
CA VAL A 670 -24.96 -22.61 -6.55
C VAL A 670 -23.66 -22.25 -5.86
N VAL A 671 -23.67 -21.97 -4.55
CA VAL A 671 -22.45 -21.70 -3.76
C VAL A 671 -21.49 -22.88 -3.82
N THR A 672 -22.00 -24.12 -3.69
CA THR A 672 -21.17 -25.33 -3.76
C THR A 672 -20.49 -25.48 -5.12
N ALA A 673 -21.21 -25.24 -6.22
CA ALA A 673 -20.65 -25.28 -7.56
C ALA A 673 -19.55 -24.22 -7.75
N ALA A 674 -19.82 -22.99 -7.33
CA ALA A 674 -18.87 -21.88 -7.38
C ALA A 674 -17.60 -22.16 -6.56
N ALA A 675 -17.74 -22.65 -5.33
CA ALA A 675 -16.60 -22.98 -4.46
C ALA A 675 -15.72 -24.10 -5.09
N ASN A 676 -16.34 -25.19 -5.58
CA ASN A 676 -15.61 -26.28 -6.22
C ASN A 676 -14.89 -25.82 -7.49
N ASN A 677 -15.48 -24.93 -8.27
CA ASN A 677 -14.84 -24.37 -9.45
C ASN A 677 -13.59 -23.56 -9.06
N LEU A 678 -13.69 -22.64 -8.07
CA LEU A 678 -12.56 -21.85 -7.59
C LEU A 678 -11.43 -22.72 -7.00
N VAL A 679 -11.76 -23.84 -6.34
CA VAL A 679 -10.77 -24.83 -5.88
C VAL A 679 -10.04 -25.46 -7.06
N SER A 680 -10.77 -25.87 -8.09
CA SER A 680 -10.17 -26.47 -9.30
C SER A 680 -9.25 -25.50 -10.04
N GLU A 681 -9.53 -24.21 -9.96
CA GLU A 681 -8.73 -23.13 -10.53
C GLU A 681 -7.58 -22.67 -9.61
N ARG A 682 -7.46 -23.23 -8.41
CA ARG A 682 -6.48 -22.84 -7.37
C ARG A 682 -6.64 -21.40 -6.91
N LEU A 683 -7.85 -20.86 -6.95
CA LEU A 683 -8.23 -19.53 -6.44
C LEU A 683 -8.98 -19.61 -5.11
N LEU A 684 -9.15 -20.80 -4.56
CA LEU A 684 -9.75 -21.08 -3.26
C LEU A 684 -9.11 -22.34 -2.68
N LEU A 685 -8.86 -22.34 -1.37
CA LEU A 685 -8.37 -23.54 -0.67
C LEU A 685 -9.53 -24.49 -0.35
N PRO A 686 -9.32 -25.84 -0.34
CA PRO A 686 -10.38 -26.82 -0.07
C PRO A 686 -11.06 -26.64 1.29
N ASP A 687 -10.28 -26.27 2.33
CA ASP A 687 -10.83 -26.07 3.69
C ASP A 687 -11.70 -24.79 3.74
N ASP A 688 -11.28 -23.74 3.04
CA ASP A 688 -12.07 -22.51 2.90
C ASP A 688 -13.37 -22.76 2.12
N ALA A 689 -13.31 -23.56 1.04
CA ALA A 689 -14.51 -23.98 0.31
C ALA A 689 -15.51 -24.71 1.20
N THR A 690 -15.02 -25.64 2.05
CA THR A 690 -15.85 -26.35 3.00
C THR A 690 -16.53 -25.39 3.99
N SER A 691 -15.78 -24.40 4.51
CA SER A 691 -16.30 -23.39 5.42
C SER A 691 -17.36 -22.50 4.76
N ILE A 692 -17.13 -22.05 3.53
CA ILE A 692 -18.07 -21.23 2.75
C ILE A 692 -19.37 -22.01 2.50
N ILE A 693 -19.29 -23.28 2.07
CA ILE A 693 -20.47 -24.12 1.81
C ILE A 693 -21.28 -24.34 3.10
N ASN A 694 -20.60 -24.53 4.24
CA ASN A 694 -21.27 -24.67 5.51
C ASN A 694 -21.98 -23.37 5.95
N ASN A 695 -21.34 -22.22 5.76
CA ASN A 695 -21.93 -20.92 6.06
C ASN A 695 -23.16 -20.63 5.19
N ALA A 696 -23.15 -21.04 3.92
CA ALA A 696 -24.28 -20.87 3.01
C ALA A 696 -25.57 -21.54 3.50
N LYS A 697 -25.48 -22.62 4.29
CA LYS A 697 -26.65 -23.34 4.87
C LYS A 697 -27.44 -22.49 5.85
N SER A 698 -26.83 -21.45 6.43
CA SER A 698 -27.48 -20.55 7.40
C SER A 698 -28.15 -19.34 6.75
N VAL A 699 -27.94 -19.12 5.45
CA VAL A 699 -28.57 -18.03 4.70
C VAL A 699 -30.04 -18.35 4.47
N THR A 700 -30.92 -17.37 4.67
CA THR A 700 -32.36 -17.53 4.43
C THR A 700 -32.73 -16.97 3.06
N ILE A 701 -33.25 -17.79 2.17
CA ILE A 701 -33.88 -17.39 0.90
C ILE A 701 -35.40 -17.41 1.13
N PRO A 702 -36.11 -16.28 0.92
CA PRO A 702 -37.55 -16.14 1.21
C PRO A 702 -38.43 -17.05 0.36
#